data_a65cd1ea765222f1433e954f8c26fd7b
#
_entry.id   a65cd1ea765222f1433e954f8c26fd7b
#
_cell.length_a   1.000
_cell.length_b   1.000
_cell.length_c   1.000
_cell.angle_alpha   90.00
_cell.angle_beta   90.00
_cell.angle_gamma   90.00
#
_symmetry.space_group_name_H-M   'P 1'
#
loop_
_entity.id
_entity.type
_entity.pdbx_description
1 polymer ?
#
loop_
_entity_poly.entity_id
_entity_poly.type
_entity_poly.pdbx_seq_one_letter_code
_entity_poly.pdbx_strand_id
1 'polypeptide(L)'
;MPIPRETVDQILQAARIEEVVGEFVSLKKRGANYIGLCPFHNEKTGSFNVNPARNIFKCFGCGKGGDSAKFLMEHEHITYPEALRYLARKYNIQIEEKELTPEERMAQTEREKMFNINAFADKFFVDTLWNTDEGKSVGLEYFRERGYLNPIIEKFHLGYSPEKWEAFTDYAKQNGYDPEFLEKVGFSIKRQNGEYYDRYHGRVMFPIHNLTGKVIGFGGRILQSDPEKKLAKYQNSPESEIYQKKETLYGIYFAKSAIVNKDECILVEGYFDVLRMHQLGIENVVASSGTSLTTEQIRLIKRYTKNITMLYDGDAAGIHAALRGTDMILAEGMNVRVVVLPPEHDPDSFGKAYPIEEVERYLKANVKDFIRFKTELLLKDAANDPIKKGQVVRNVVETISVVPDPIFRIAYVKETSRLMDMPEETLMMELNKLLRAKFKKSLGVEGEVIPDEPVTTPPQEKPEEEMLPVGYYQERELVKLLLVYGSEKIVDIRKNEEGQEVEEELSVAQMIIDDLLNDEIVFLDPVNRKVFDIYDQALNTDKLPDDQYFISNEDEQVSQLATDLLISPYKLDQWEKHGIFVKKEEDMLKMAVQSAILRYKDQIIDARRKEIQDQLKLEQDVDNQLILLKQKKRWDDLRVQINKLLGIVIAK
;
A
#
# COMPACT_ATOMS: atom_id res chain seq x y z
N MET A 1 7.34 -14.43 13.68
CA MET A 1 8.39 -15.45 13.56
C MET A 1 8.59 -15.80 12.12
N PRO A 2 9.80 -15.87 11.61
CA PRO A 2 10.03 -16.40 10.28
C PRO A 2 9.76 -17.91 10.29
N ILE A 3 8.82 -18.34 9.47
CA ILE A 3 8.55 -19.75 9.18
C ILE A 3 9.72 -20.24 8.32
N PRO A 4 10.31 -21.43 8.60
CA PRO A 4 11.38 -21.98 7.78
C PRO A 4 10.97 -22.08 6.30
N ARG A 5 11.88 -21.78 5.38
CA ARG A 5 11.59 -21.73 3.95
C ARG A 5 11.01 -23.06 3.42
N GLU A 6 11.56 -24.18 3.87
CA GLU A 6 11.04 -25.52 3.53
C GLU A 6 9.58 -25.71 3.97
N THR A 7 9.23 -25.20 5.16
CA THR A 7 7.84 -25.27 5.65
C THR A 7 6.93 -24.31 4.88
N VAL A 8 7.44 -23.13 4.48
CA VAL A 8 6.70 -22.19 3.60
C VAL A 8 6.40 -22.88 2.26
N ASP A 9 7.40 -23.50 1.65
CA ASP A 9 7.24 -24.19 0.38
C ASP A 9 6.23 -25.36 0.49
N GLN A 10 6.28 -26.12 1.59
CA GLN A 10 5.28 -27.19 1.86
C GLN A 10 3.86 -26.63 2.00
N ILE A 11 3.69 -25.51 2.71
CA ILE A 11 2.39 -24.85 2.90
C ILE A 11 1.83 -24.38 1.55
N LEU A 12 2.65 -23.69 0.75
CA LEU A 12 2.23 -23.14 -0.54
C LEU A 12 1.95 -24.24 -1.58
N GLN A 13 2.70 -25.33 -1.57
CA GLN A 13 2.45 -26.49 -2.42
C GLN A 13 1.16 -27.24 -2.04
N ALA A 14 0.85 -27.36 -0.75
CA ALA A 14 -0.37 -27.98 -0.29
C ALA A 14 -1.62 -27.09 -0.51
N ALA A 15 -1.43 -25.76 -0.51
CA ALA A 15 -2.52 -24.78 -0.59
C ALA A 15 -3.02 -24.63 -2.02
N ARG A 16 -3.98 -25.47 -2.44
CA ARG A 16 -4.60 -25.41 -3.76
C ARG A 16 -5.45 -24.16 -3.91
N ILE A 17 -5.10 -23.32 -4.88
CA ILE A 17 -5.72 -22.01 -5.07
C ILE A 17 -7.24 -22.09 -5.30
N GLU A 18 -7.71 -23.08 -6.05
CA GLU A 18 -9.14 -23.27 -6.31
C GLU A 18 -9.92 -23.66 -5.06
N GLU A 19 -9.30 -24.34 -4.11
CA GLU A 19 -9.91 -24.72 -2.83
C GLU A 19 -9.91 -23.52 -1.86
N VAL A 20 -8.82 -22.78 -1.81
CA VAL A 20 -8.70 -21.61 -0.93
C VAL A 20 -9.63 -20.50 -1.40
N VAL A 21 -9.60 -20.15 -2.67
CA VAL A 21 -10.47 -19.12 -3.25
C VAL A 21 -11.94 -19.54 -3.23
N GLY A 22 -12.20 -20.82 -3.45
CA GLY A 22 -13.58 -21.37 -3.49
C GLY A 22 -14.36 -21.24 -2.17
N GLU A 23 -13.68 -21.00 -1.04
CA GLU A 23 -14.33 -20.70 0.25
C GLU A 23 -14.95 -19.30 0.27
N PHE A 24 -14.44 -18.38 -0.54
CA PHE A 24 -14.80 -16.96 -0.53
C PHE A 24 -15.52 -16.51 -1.81
N VAL A 25 -15.23 -17.17 -2.93
CA VAL A 25 -15.70 -16.78 -4.27
C VAL A 25 -16.38 -17.95 -4.94
N SER A 26 -17.59 -17.72 -5.48
CA SER A 26 -18.27 -18.73 -6.32
C SER A 26 -17.57 -18.89 -7.66
N LEU A 27 -16.85 -19.98 -7.82
CA LEU A 27 -16.03 -20.28 -8.99
C LEU A 27 -16.78 -21.16 -10.00
N LYS A 28 -16.75 -20.79 -11.29
CA LYS A 28 -17.27 -21.59 -12.41
C LYS A 28 -16.12 -22.10 -13.27
N LYS A 29 -16.09 -23.39 -13.55
CA LYS A 29 -15.05 -24.00 -14.40
C LYS A 29 -15.16 -23.49 -15.85
N ARG A 30 -14.04 -23.03 -16.41
CA ARG A 30 -13.93 -22.60 -17.80
C ARG A 30 -12.65 -23.16 -18.43
N GLY A 31 -12.76 -24.31 -19.07
CA GLY A 31 -11.61 -25.07 -19.57
C GLY A 31 -10.74 -25.59 -18.44
N ALA A 32 -9.44 -25.29 -18.46
CA ALA A 32 -8.48 -25.65 -17.41
C ALA A 32 -8.50 -24.71 -16.19
N ASN A 33 -9.16 -23.56 -16.30
CA ASN A 33 -9.21 -22.53 -15.26
C ASN A 33 -10.60 -22.43 -14.65
N TYR A 34 -10.72 -21.65 -13.57
CA TYR A 34 -11.99 -21.21 -12.99
C TYR A 34 -12.13 -19.70 -13.14
N ILE A 35 -13.38 -19.25 -13.24
CA ILE A 35 -13.74 -17.82 -13.30
C ILE A 35 -14.81 -17.52 -12.26
N GLY A 36 -14.68 -16.39 -11.58
CA GLY A 36 -15.66 -15.86 -10.63
C GLY A 36 -15.79 -14.35 -10.72
N LEU A 37 -16.69 -13.80 -9.92
CA LEU A 37 -16.72 -12.37 -9.66
C LEU A 37 -15.58 -12.00 -8.72
N CYS A 38 -14.89 -10.89 -8.99
CA CYS A 38 -13.76 -10.48 -8.17
C CYS A 38 -14.22 -10.05 -6.77
N PRO A 39 -13.60 -10.55 -5.70
CA PRO A 39 -13.92 -10.13 -4.35
C PRO A 39 -13.29 -8.77 -3.98
N PHE A 40 -12.39 -8.24 -4.83
CA PHE A 40 -11.60 -7.03 -4.55
C PHE A 40 -12.16 -5.77 -5.21
N HIS A 41 -13.11 -5.88 -6.17
CA HIS A 41 -13.81 -4.77 -6.80
C HIS A 41 -15.19 -5.19 -7.30
N ASN A 42 -16.09 -4.22 -7.46
CA ASN A 42 -17.43 -4.49 -7.94
C ASN A 42 -17.45 -4.68 -9.46
N GLU A 43 -17.95 -5.83 -9.92
CA GLU A 43 -18.13 -6.13 -11.34
C GLU A 43 -19.41 -6.92 -11.59
N LYS A 44 -19.96 -6.80 -12.81
CA LYS A 44 -21.15 -7.54 -13.23
C LYS A 44 -20.81 -8.82 -14.02
N THR A 45 -19.63 -8.84 -14.63
CA THR A 45 -19.10 -9.97 -15.43
C THR A 45 -17.80 -10.43 -14.84
N GLY A 46 -17.63 -11.74 -14.61
CA GLY A 46 -16.47 -12.29 -13.95
C GLY A 46 -15.17 -12.04 -14.72
N SER A 47 -14.26 -11.27 -14.12
CA SER A 47 -12.89 -11.05 -14.61
C SER A 47 -11.83 -11.73 -13.73
N PHE A 48 -12.27 -12.37 -12.64
CA PHE A 48 -11.39 -13.05 -11.68
C PHE A 48 -11.11 -14.47 -12.14
N ASN A 49 -9.86 -14.71 -12.57
CA ASN A 49 -9.39 -16.01 -13.06
C ASN A 49 -8.58 -16.73 -12.01
N VAL A 50 -8.80 -18.03 -11.87
CA VAL A 50 -8.02 -18.94 -11.02
C VAL A 50 -7.44 -20.04 -11.90
N ASN A 51 -6.12 -20.21 -11.86
CA ASN A 51 -5.38 -21.22 -12.61
C ASN A 51 -4.82 -22.30 -11.67
N PRO A 52 -5.47 -23.49 -11.58
CA PRO A 52 -5.01 -24.56 -10.69
C PRO A 52 -3.65 -25.13 -11.09
N ALA A 53 -3.33 -25.19 -12.40
CA ALA A 53 -2.09 -25.78 -12.87
C ALA A 53 -0.84 -25.00 -12.40
N ARG A 54 -0.98 -23.67 -12.23
CA ARG A 54 0.07 -22.79 -11.72
C ARG A 54 -0.15 -22.36 -10.27
N ASN A 55 -1.25 -22.79 -9.67
CA ASN A 55 -1.65 -22.45 -8.29
C ASN A 55 -1.77 -20.94 -8.01
N ILE A 56 -2.30 -20.14 -8.98
CA ILE A 56 -2.40 -18.70 -8.90
C ILE A 56 -3.77 -18.18 -9.31
N PHE A 57 -4.11 -16.97 -8.83
CA PHE A 57 -5.25 -16.20 -9.31
C PHE A 57 -4.80 -14.91 -10.00
N LYS A 58 -5.65 -14.37 -10.87
CA LYS A 58 -5.48 -13.04 -11.50
C LYS A 58 -6.84 -12.46 -11.82
N CYS A 59 -7.06 -11.21 -11.39
CA CYS A 59 -8.19 -10.41 -11.82
C CYS A 59 -7.78 -9.48 -12.97
N PHE A 60 -8.40 -9.63 -14.14
CA PHE A 60 -8.13 -8.75 -15.28
C PHE A 60 -8.85 -7.41 -15.21
N GLY A 61 -9.78 -7.23 -14.25
CA GLY A 61 -10.46 -5.95 -14.01
C GLY A 61 -9.64 -4.99 -13.15
N CYS A 62 -9.17 -5.45 -11.98
CA CYS A 62 -8.42 -4.60 -11.05
C CYS A 62 -6.91 -4.88 -11.01
N GLY A 63 -6.40 -5.84 -11.79
CA GLY A 63 -4.98 -6.16 -11.86
C GLY A 63 -4.43 -7.03 -10.73
N LYS A 64 -5.17 -7.25 -9.62
CA LYS A 64 -4.69 -8.07 -8.49
C LYS A 64 -4.46 -9.53 -8.88
N GLY A 65 -3.36 -10.11 -8.38
CA GLY A 65 -3.00 -11.49 -8.64
C GLY A 65 -1.96 -12.00 -7.66
N GLY A 66 -1.74 -13.33 -7.64
CA GLY A 66 -0.79 -14.00 -6.75
C GLY A 66 -1.18 -15.43 -6.43
N ASP A 67 -0.55 -16.00 -5.41
CA ASP A 67 -0.81 -17.34 -4.87
C ASP A 67 -1.92 -17.36 -3.80
N SER A 68 -2.11 -18.50 -3.16
CA SER A 68 -3.09 -18.69 -2.07
C SER A 68 -2.83 -17.83 -0.86
N ALA A 69 -1.55 -17.58 -0.51
CA ALA A 69 -1.20 -16.70 0.61
C ALA A 69 -1.50 -15.23 0.28
N LYS A 70 -1.13 -14.78 -0.93
CA LYS A 70 -1.44 -13.42 -1.40
C LYS A 70 -2.95 -13.18 -1.48
N PHE A 71 -3.72 -14.19 -1.94
CA PHE A 71 -5.19 -14.10 -1.93
C PHE A 71 -5.74 -13.84 -0.53
N LEU A 72 -5.31 -14.62 0.47
CA LEU A 72 -5.75 -14.44 1.85
C LEU A 72 -5.31 -13.10 2.44
N MET A 73 -4.08 -12.67 2.14
CA MET A 73 -3.61 -11.35 2.56
C MET A 73 -4.51 -10.22 2.05
N GLU A 74 -4.87 -10.29 0.77
CA GLU A 74 -5.71 -9.27 0.11
C GLU A 74 -7.18 -9.36 0.54
N HIS A 75 -7.71 -10.58 0.75
CA HIS A 75 -9.12 -10.79 1.09
C HIS A 75 -9.41 -10.58 2.58
N GLU A 76 -8.59 -11.19 3.44
CA GLU A 76 -8.76 -11.13 4.90
C GLU A 76 -7.98 -9.98 5.54
N HIS A 77 -7.18 -9.24 4.74
CA HIS A 77 -6.33 -8.14 5.21
C HIS A 77 -5.39 -8.55 6.34
N ILE A 78 -4.79 -9.74 6.21
CA ILE A 78 -3.84 -10.32 7.14
C ILE A 78 -2.41 -10.23 6.59
N THR A 79 -1.42 -10.35 7.47
CA THR A 79 -0.01 -10.38 7.06
C THR A 79 0.37 -11.71 6.44
N TYR A 80 1.47 -11.74 5.68
CA TYR A 80 1.98 -12.96 5.06
C TYR A 80 2.22 -14.11 6.05
N PRO A 81 2.86 -13.91 7.24
CA PRO A 81 2.98 -14.96 8.24
C PRO A 81 1.63 -15.46 8.80
N GLU A 82 0.63 -14.59 8.87
CA GLU A 82 -0.72 -14.98 9.32
C GLU A 82 -1.44 -15.81 8.25
N ALA A 83 -1.29 -15.45 6.98
CA ALA A 83 -1.82 -16.22 5.85
C ALA A 83 -1.19 -17.63 5.80
N LEU A 84 0.13 -17.73 5.98
CA LEU A 84 0.81 -19.03 6.05
C LEU A 84 0.33 -19.89 7.23
N ARG A 85 0.14 -19.30 8.42
CA ARG A 85 -0.42 -20.03 9.57
C ARG A 85 -1.88 -20.46 9.36
N TYR A 86 -2.67 -19.66 8.64
CA TYR A 86 -4.03 -20.05 8.25
C TYR A 86 -3.99 -21.28 7.34
N LEU A 87 -3.17 -21.23 6.28
CA LEU A 87 -3.00 -22.34 5.33
C LEU A 87 -2.44 -23.59 6.01
N ALA A 88 -1.42 -23.45 6.86
CA ALA A 88 -0.85 -24.56 7.62
C ALA A 88 -1.89 -25.27 8.49
N ARG A 89 -2.74 -24.52 9.19
CA ARG A 89 -3.86 -25.09 9.97
C ARG A 89 -4.88 -25.79 9.10
N LYS A 90 -5.24 -25.20 7.95
CA LYS A 90 -6.21 -25.78 7.01
C LYS A 90 -5.74 -27.11 6.43
N TYR A 91 -4.43 -27.22 6.10
CA TYR A 91 -3.84 -28.41 5.48
C TYR A 91 -3.11 -29.32 6.48
N ASN A 92 -3.29 -29.10 7.79
CA ASN A 92 -2.65 -29.89 8.87
C ASN A 92 -1.12 -29.98 8.76
N ILE A 93 -0.46 -28.90 8.34
CA ILE A 93 1.00 -28.81 8.27
C ILE A 93 1.51 -28.24 9.60
N GLN A 94 2.41 -28.96 10.27
CA GLN A 94 3.07 -28.46 11.46
C GLN A 94 4.16 -27.46 11.05
N ILE A 95 4.08 -26.25 11.60
CA ILE A 95 5.15 -25.25 11.46
C ILE A 95 6.19 -25.57 12.53
N GLU A 96 7.34 -26.08 12.12
CA GLU A 96 8.50 -26.18 13.02
C GLU A 96 9.00 -24.77 13.29
N GLU A 97 8.83 -24.31 14.53
CA GLU A 97 9.34 -23.02 14.96
C GLU A 97 10.86 -23.14 15.11
N LYS A 98 11.60 -22.31 14.36
CA LYS A 98 13.06 -22.20 14.51
C LYS A 98 13.37 -21.91 15.98
N GLU A 99 14.34 -22.60 16.57
CA GLU A 99 14.78 -22.33 17.94
C GLU A 99 15.21 -20.86 18.05
N LEU A 100 14.40 -20.08 18.75
CA LEU A 100 14.70 -18.68 19.07
C LEU A 100 15.87 -18.58 20.03
N THR A 101 16.68 -17.53 19.89
CA THR A 101 17.66 -17.21 20.92
C THR A 101 16.96 -16.97 22.26
N PRO A 102 17.64 -17.16 23.42
CA PRO A 102 17.02 -16.90 24.71
C PRO A 102 16.45 -15.49 24.85
N GLU A 103 17.07 -14.48 24.21
CA GLU A 103 16.63 -13.08 24.20
C GLU A 103 15.36 -12.89 23.33
N GLU A 104 15.30 -13.50 22.15
CA GLU A 104 14.11 -13.49 21.29
C GLU A 104 12.92 -14.21 21.94
N ARG A 105 13.16 -15.33 22.65
CA ARG A 105 12.12 -16.03 23.44
C ARG A 105 11.60 -15.17 24.58
N MET A 106 12.49 -14.44 25.29
CA MET A 106 12.08 -13.53 26.36
C MET A 106 11.22 -12.39 25.82
N ALA A 107 11.65 -11.71 24.75
CA ALA A 107 10.91 -10.63 24.11
C ALA A 107 9.54 -11.09 23.62
N GLN A 108 9.46 -12.25 22.97
CA GLN A 108 8.19 -12.83 22.55
C GLN A 108 7.27 -13.17 23.73
N THR A 109 7.83 -13.74 24.81
CA THR A 109 7.09 -14.07 26.02
C THR A 109 6.54 -12.79 26.69
N GLU A 110 7.29 -11.69 26.72
CA GLU A 110 6.83 -10.41 27.25
C GLU A 110 5.68 -9.82 26.40
N ARG A 111 5.84 -9.84 25.09
CA ARG A 111 4.78 -9.37 24.17
C ARG A 111 3.49 -10.18 24.30
N GLU A 112 3.59 -11.50 24.42
CA GLU A 112 2.43 -12.38 24.67
C GLU A 112 1.78 -12.08 26.02
N LYS A 113 2.56 -11.85 27.07
CA LYS A 113 2.07 -11.43 28.38
C LYS A 113 1.32 -10.09 28.29
N MET A 114 1.82 -9.13 27.49
CA MET A 114 1.12 -7.85 27.27
C MET A 114 -0.23 -8.04 26.57
N PHE A 115 -0.33 -8.91 25.57
CA PHE A 115 -1.63 -9.25 24.95
C PHE A 115 -2.58 -9.92 25.93
N ASN A 116 -2.07 -10.85 26.75
CA ASN A 116 -2.89 -11.58 27.73
C ASN A 116 -3.44 -10.64 28.82
N ILE A 117 -2.63 -9.72 29.34
CA ILE A 117 -3.10 -8.76 30.33
C ILE A 117 -4.09 -7.76 29.76
N ASN A 118 -3.93 -7.30 28.49
CA ASN A 118 -4.90 -6.45 27.84
C ASN A 118 -6.25 -7.18 27.63
N ALA A 119 -6.22 -8.43 27.20
CA ALA A 119 -7.44 -9.24 27.07
C ALA A 119 -8.11 -9.51 28.44
N PHE A 120 -7.32 -9.73 29.49
CA PHE A 120 -7.81 -9.87 30.86
C PHE A 120 -8.48 -8.58 31.36
N ALA A 121 -7.85 -7.42 31.10
CA ALA A 121 -8.39 -6.12 31.45
C ALA A 121 -9.66 -5.78 30.67
N ASP A 122 -9.69 -6.10 29.37
CA ASP A 122 -10.88 -5.94 28.51
C ASP A 122 -12.07 -6.68 29.12
N LYS A 123 -11.88 -7.96 29.44
CA LYS A 123 -12.90 -8.76 30.10
C LYS A 123 -13.36 -8.15 31.43
N PHE A 124 -12.41 -7.70 32.27
CA PHE A 124 -12.74 -7.08 33.56
C PHE A 124 -13.60 -5.82 33.39
N PHE A 125 -13.21 -4.92 32.49
CA PHE A 125 -13.95 -3.67 32.29
C PHE A 125 -15.32 -3.89 31.65
N VAL A 126 -15.46 -4.84 30.74
CA VAL A 126 -16.74 -5.25 30.16
C VAL A 126 -17.59 -5.91 31.19
N ASP A 127 -17.10 -6.88 31.96
CA ASP A 127 -17.84 -7.55 33.02
C ASP A 127 -18.29 -6.55 34.12
N THR A 128 -17.42 -5.59 34.44
CA THR A 128 -17.77 -4.52 35.40
C THR A 128 -18.93 -3.67 34.87
N LEU A 129 -18.91 -3.27 33.61
CA LEU A 129 -19.99 -2.48 32.99
C LEU A 129 -21.34 -3.19 33.04
N TRP A 130 -21.33 -4.48 32.67
CA TRP A 130 -22.59 -5.22 32.48
C TRP A 130 -23.10 -5.95 33.74
N ASN A 131 -22.22 -6.34 34.66
CA ASN A 131 -22.58 -7.28 35.73
C ASN A 131 -22.51 -6.69 37.12
N THR A 132 -21.98 -5.46 37.31
CA THR A 132 -21.99 -4.79 38.62
C THR A 132 -23.08 -3.71 38.71
N ASP A 133 -23.53 -3.41 39.93
CA ASP A 133 -24.51 -2.35 40.15
C ASP A 133 -23.95 -0.97 39.79
N GLU A 134 -22.68 -0.69 40.16
CA GLU A 134 -21.99 0.55 39.81
C GLU A 134 -21.81 0.66 38.27
N GLY A 135 -21.37 -0.41 37.61
CA GLY A 135 -21.24 -0.44 36.16
C GLY A 135 -22.53 -0.15 35.42
N LYS A 136 -23.67 -0.72 35.91
CA LYS A 136 -25.01 -0.47 35.32
C LYS A 136 -25.51 0.94 35.58
N SER A 137 -25.42 1.40 36.82
CA SER A 137 -26.01 2.69 37.23
C SER A 137 -25.16 3.91 36.84
N VAL A 138 -23.84 3.72 36.63
CA VAL A 138 -22.92 4.82 36.28
C VAL A 138 -22.41 4.67 34.86
N GLY A 139 -21.70 3.58 34.56
CA GLY A 139 -21.03 3.38 33.29
C GLY A 139 -21.98 3.17 32.12
N LEU A 140 -22.92 2.22 32.25
CA LEU A 140 -23.89 1.90 31.21
C LEU A 140 -24.90 3.03 30.99
N GLU A 141 -25.37 3.65 32.08
CA GLU A 141 -26.29 4.78 32.02
C GLU A 141 -25.66 5.98 31.33
N TYR A 142 -24.36 6.25 31.58
CA TYR A 142 -23.60 7.28 30.85
C TYR A 142 -23.62 7.08 29.34
N PHE A 143 -23.42 5.85 28.83
CA PHE A 143 -23.53 5.57 27.41
C PHE A 143 -24.97 5.74 26.90
N ARG A 144 -25.96 5.32 27.65
CA ARG A 144 -27.40 5.44 27.29
C ARG A 144 -27.87 6.89 27.24
N GLU A 145 -27.50 7.73 28.21
CA GLU A 145 -27.78 9.16 28.21
C GLU A 145 -27.20 9.86 26.99
N ARG A 146 -26.02 9.41 26.54
CA ARG A 146 -25.44 9.87 25.28
C ARG A 146 -26.12 9.32 24.03
N GLY A 147 -27.07 8.38 24.19
CA GLY A 147 -27.85 7.78 23.12
C GLY A 147 -27.14 6.62 22.39
N TYR A 148 -26.23 5.93 23.09
CA TYR A 148 -25.62 4.70 22.55
C TYR A 148 -26.49 3.47 22.88
N LEU A 149 -26.69 2.60 21.88
CA LEU A 149 -27.44 1.37 22.00
C LEU A 149 -26.52 0.20 22.41
N ASN A 150 -27.08 -0.79 23.08
CA ASN A 150 -26.34 -1.97 23.53
C ASN A 150 -25.52 -2.64 22.42
N PRO A 151 -26.04 -2.83 21.18
CA PRO A 151 -25.25 -3.46 20.12
C PRO A 151 -23.91 -2.76 19.78
N ILE A 152 -23.86 -1.42 19.87
CA ILE A 152 -22.60 -0.69 19.61
C ILE A 152 -21.65 -0.79 20.80
N ILE A 153 -22.18 -0.77 22.03
CA ILE A 153 -21.43 -0.93 23.27
C ILE A 153 -20.75 -2.32 23.28
N GLU A 154 -21.50 -3.35 22.91
CA GLU A 154 -21.01 -4.73 22.79
C GLU A 154 -20.02 -4.89 21.64
N LYS A 155 -20.34 -4.37 20.44
CA LYS A 155 -19.48 -4.45 19.25
C LYS A 155 -18.07 -3.89 19.51
N PHE A 156 -17.99 -2.78 20.22
CA PHE A 156 -16.71 -2.11 20.53
C PHE A 156 -16.11 -2.52 21.87
N HIS A 157 -16.70 -3.50 22.58
CA HIS A 157 -16.25 -3.98 23.89
C HIS A 157 -16.08 -2.85 24.91
N LEU A 158 -17.01 -1.86 24.90
CA LEU A 158 -16.91 -0.75 25.84
C LEU A 158 -17.05 -1.26 27.27
N GLY A 159 -16.27 -0.65 28.17
CA GLY A 159 -16.18 -1.09 29.55
C GLY A 159 -16.31 0.05 30.56
N TYR A 160 -16.21 -0.30 31.82
CA TYR A 160 -16.20 0.64 32.94
C TYR A 160 -15.13 0.24 33.95
N SER A 161 -14.31 1.19 34.36
CA SER A 161 -13.38 1.06 35.49
C SER A 161 -13.97 1.73 36.72
N PRO A 162 -14.18 0.98 37.84
CA PRO A 162 -14.84 1.51 39.05
C PRO A 162 -14.14 2.72 39.65
N GLU A 163 -14.85 3.45 40.51
CA GLU A 163 -14.28 4.58 41.25
C GLU A 163 -13.25 4.14 42.30
N LYS A 164 -13.34 2.89 42.79
CA LYS A 164 -12.34 2.34 43.73
C LYS A 164 -10.97 2.38 43.08
N TRP A 165 -10.01 3.00 43.78
CA TRP A 165 -8.68 3.29 43.30
C TRP A 165 -7.81 2.06 42.97
N GLU A 166 -8.08 0.91 43.56
CA GLU A 166 -7.31 -0.31 43.41
C GLU A 166 -8.13 -1.49 42.86
N ALA A 167 -9.31 -1.23 42.26
CA ALA A 167 -10.25 -2.29 41.86
C ALA A 167 -9.64 -3.28 40.86
N PHE A 168 -9.06 -2.79 39.77
CA PHE A 168 -8.44 -3.64 38.77
C PHE A 168 -7.10 -4.22 39.27
N THR A 169 -6.28 -3.37 39.93
CA THR A 169 -4.98 -3.80 40.47
C THR A 169 -5.13 -4.95 41.47
N ASP A 170 -6.08 -4.85 42.40
CA ASP A 170 -6.36 -5.91 43.36
C ASP A 170 -6.90 -7.18 42.68
N TYR A 171 -7.80 -7.03 41.73
CA TYR A 171 -8.36 -8.15 40.97
C TYR A 171 -7.27 -8.87 40.16
N ALA A 172 -6.37 -8.11 39.50
CA ALA A 172 -5.27 -8.68 38.74
C ALA A 172 -4.24 -9.42 39.63
N LYS A 173 -3.92 -8.85 40.81
CA LYS A 173 -3.05 -9.52 41.82
C LYS A 173 -3.63 -10.85 42.28
N GLN A 174 -4.94 -10.90 42.58
CA GLN A 174 -5.63 -12.13 42.97
C GLN A 174 -5.60 -13.20 41.90
N ASN A 175 -5.46 -12.80 40.61
CA ASN A 175 -5.34 -13.68 39.46
C ASN A 175 -3.88 -13.93 39.03
N GLY A 176 -2.90 -13.58 39.89
CA GLY A 176 -1.49 -13.93 39.72
C GLY A 176 -0.69 -12.95 38.84
N TYR A 177 -1.20 -11.76 38.54
CA TYR A 177 -0.44 -10.75 37.81
C TYR A 177 0.44 -9.91 38.76
N ASP A 178 1.69 -9.68 38.33
CA ASP A 178 2.64 -8.85 39.05
C ASP A 178 2.29 -7.36 38.91
N PRO A 179 2.19 -6.58 40.01
CA PRO A 179 1.94 -5.14 39.96
C PRO A 179 2.98 -4.34 39.17
N GLU A 180 4.24 -4.73 39.17
CA GLU A 180 5.30 -4.07 38.38
C GLU A 180 5.05 -4.27 36.88
N PHE A 181 4.53 -5.43 36.48
CA PHE A 181 4.13 -5.68 35.12
C PHE A 181 2.87 -4.88 34.72
N LEU A 182 1.90 -4.73 35.64
CA LEU A 182 0.73 -3.88 35.44
C LEU A 182 1.11 -2.41 35.25
N GLU A 183 2.12 -1.93 35.98
CA GLU A 183 2.67 -0.57 35.80
C GLU A 183 3.35 -0.44 34.43
N LYS A 184 4.18 -1.39 34.03
CA LYS A 184 4.86 -1.43 32.74
C LYS A 184 3.88 -1.35 31.56
N VAL A 185 2.74 -2.05 31.67
CA VAL A 185 1.68 -2.05 30.62
C VAL A 185 0.76 -0.84 30.74
N GLY A 186 0.79 -0.13 31.88
CA GLY A 186 0.07 1.12 32.09
C GLY A 186 -1.33 0.97 32.67
N PHE A 187 -1.61 -0.10 33.39
CA PHE A 187 -2.86 -0.25 34.17
C PHE A 187 -2.77 0.30 35.56
N SER A 188 -1.60 0.17 36.20
CA SER A 188 -1.36 0.64 37.56
C SER A 188 -0.32 1.75 37.59
N ILE A 189 -0.33 2.53 38.66
CA ILE A 189 0.65 3.59 38.95
C ILE A 189 1.17 3.37 40.36
N LYS A 190 2.51 3.38 40.54
CA LYS A 190 3.16 3.21 41.84
C LYS A 190 3.16 4.54 42.60
N ARG A 191 2.66 4.55 43.84
CA ARG A 191 2.75 5.68 44.76
C ARG A 191 4.14 5.75 45.40
N GLN A 192 4.47 6.90 45.98
CA GLN A 192 5.75 7.09 46.72
C GLN A 192 5.92 6.14 47.93
N ASN A 193 4.82 5.69 48.52
CA ASN A 193 4.80 4.69 49.61
C ASN A 193 4.95 3.24 49.13
N GLY A 194 5.07 3.01 47.82
CA GLY A 194 5.23 1.68 47.23
C GLY A 194 3.93 0.96 46.87
N GLU A 195 2.77 1.52 47.23
CA GLU A 195 1.45 0.98 46.86
C GLU A 195 1.11 1.30 45.40
N TYR A 196 0.26 0.46 44.79
CA TYR A 196 -0.22 0.63 43.42
C TYR A 196 -1.68 1.01 43.39
N TYR A 197 -2.07 1.88 42.45
CA TYR A 197 -3.46 2.26 42.21
C TYR A 197 -3.76 2.24 40.70
N ASP A 198 -5.05 2.15 40.37
CA ASP A 198 -5.53 2.04 38.99
C ASP A 198 -5.39 3.35 38.23
N ARG A 199 -4.80 3.29 37.04
CA ARG A 199 -4.68 4.43 36.14
C ARG A 199 -6.05 4.96 35.70
N TYR A 200 -7.02 4.08 35.52
CA TYR A 200 -8.31 4.39 34.87
C TYR A 200 -9.50 4.46 35.83
N HIS A 201 -9.29 4.54 37.11
CA HIS A 201 -10.40 4.59 38.07
C HIS A 201 -11.46 5.64 37.71
N GLY A 202 -12.74 5.33 37.86
CA GLY A 202 -13.89 6.19 37.60
C GLY A 202 -14.05 6.60 36.12
N ARG A 203 -13.71 5.72 35.17
CA ARG A 203 -13.71 6.02 33.73
C ARG A 203 -14.49 5.00 32.92
N VAL A 204 -15.18 5.46 31.88
CA VAL A 204 -15.62 4.56 30.79
C VAL A 204 -14.43 4.24 29.89
N MET A 205 -14.36 2.96 29.46
CA MET A 205 -13.21 2.39 28.81
C MET A 205 -13.47 2.09 27.33
N PHE A 206 -12.49 2.43 26.49
CA PHE A 206 -12.50 2.21 25.06
C PHE A 206 -11.31 1.32 24.71
N PRO A 207 -11.51 0.01 24.48
CA PRO A 207 -10.40 -0.85 24.05
C PRO A 207 -9.94 -0.48 22.66
N ILE A 208 -8.63 -0.46 22.47
CA ILE A 208 -7.98 -0.15 21.21
C ILE A 208 -7.51 -1.45 20.60
N HIS A 209 -7.98 -1.78 19.40
CA HIS A 209 -7.70 -3.02 18.72
C HIS A 209 -6.61 -2.85 17.64
N ASN A 210 -5.75 -3.85 17.49
CA ASN A 210 -4.90 -3.96 16.32
C ASN A 210 -5.69 -4.49 15.10
N LEU A 211 -5.03 -4.65 13.95
CA LEU A 211 -5.67 -5.13 12.71
C LEU A 211 -6.24 -6.55 12.81
N THR A 212 -5.77 -7.37 13.76
CA THR A 212 -6.24 -8.74 13.98
C THR A 212 -7.33 -8.86 15.05
N GLY A 213 -7.77 -7.74 15.62
CA GLY A 213 -8.81 -7.69 16.65
C GLY A 213 -8.31 -7.94 18.08
N LYS A 214 -7.00 -8.02 18.30
CA LYS A 214 -6.47 -8.12 19.68
C LYS A 214 -6.41 -6.75 20.31
N VAL A 215 -6.81 -6.66 21.59
CA VAL A 215 -6.71 -5.41 22.36
C VAL A 215 -5.23 -5.13 22.67
N ILE A 216 -4.78 -3.93 22.32
CA ILE A 216 -3.38 -3.48 22.46
C ILE A 216 -3.24 -2.34 23.48
N GLY A 217 -4.32 -1.70 23.86
CA GLY A 217 -4.34 -0.62 24.81
C GLY A 217 -5.77 -0.12 25.05
N PHE A 218 -5.91 0.93 25.84
CA PHE A 218 -7.19 1.51 26.21
C PHE A 218 -7.16 3.02 26.19
N GLY A 219 -8.32 3.62 25.86
CA GLY A 219 -8.65 4.99 26.20
C GLY A 219 -9.64 4.99 27.36
N GLY A 220 -9.43 5.86 28.35
CA GLY A 220 -10.35 6.04 29.46
C GLY A 220 -10.90 7.45 29.52
N ARG A 221 -12.22 7.65 29.49
CA ARG A 221 -12.85 8.96 29.63
C ARG A 221 -13.48 9.13 31.02
N ILE A 222 -13.15 10.23 31.68
CA ILE A 222 -13.77 10.58 32.96
C ILE A 222 -15.25 10.95 32.79
N LEU A 223 -16.08 10.52 33.72
CA LEU A 223 -17.51 10.74 33.65
C LEU A 223 -17.90 12.16 34.14
N GLN A 224 -17.27 12.62 35.21
CA GLN A 224 -17.45 13.96 35.75
C GLN A 224 -16.18 14.76 35.65
N SER A 225 -16.24 15.92 35.01
CA SER A 225 -15.15 16.89 35.06
C SER A 225 -15.22 17.65 36.39
N ASP A 226 -14.23 17.45 37.24
CA ASP A 226 -14.04 18.30 38.43
C ASP A 226 -13.06 19.42 38.04
N PRO A 227 -13.52 20.69 37.92
CA PRO A 227 -12.67 21.81 37.54
C PRO A 227 -11.52 22.05 38.51
N GLU A 228 -11.69 21.65 39.80
CA GLU A 228 -10.65 21.86 40.82
C GLU A 228 -9.54 20.82 40.72
N LYS A 229 -9.81 19.60 40.26
CA LYS A 229 -8.84 18.51 40.22
C LYS A 229 -8.00 18.47 38.94
N LYS A 230 -8.27 19.31 37.93
CA LYS A 230 -7.52 19.35 36.61
C LYS A 230 -7.26 17.97 35.99
N LEU A 231 -8.18 17.02 36.17
CA LEU A 231 -8.04 15.68 35.61
C LEU A 231 -8.23 15.71 34.09
N ALA A 232 -7.35 15.04 33.38
CA ALA A 232 -7.48 14.92 31.92
C ALA A 232 -8.80 14.23 31.55
N LYS A 233 -9.56 14.86 30.63
CA LYS A 233 -10.85 14.35 30.12
C LYS A 233 -10.68 12.94 29.52
N TYR A 234 -9.62 12.73 28.76
CA TYR A 234 -9.22 11.44 28.22
C TYR A 234 -7.83 11.04 28.71
N GLN A 235 -7.65 9.78 28.98
CA GLN A 235 -6.37 9.17 29.36
C GLN A 235 -6.17 7.88 28.55
N ASN A 236 -5.13 7.85 27.72
CA ASN A 236 -4.78 6.69 26.91
C ASN A 236 -3.68 5.87 27.59
N SER A 237 -3.57 4.60 27.18
CA SER A 237 -2.43 3.75 27.53
C SER A 237 -1.11 4.43 27.16
N PRO A 238 -0.04 4.22 27.94
CA PRO A 238 1.30 4.64 27.56
C PRO A 238 1.78 3.86 26.33
N GLU A 239 2.84 4.36 25.68
CA GLU A 239 3.52 3.62 24.62
C GLU A 239 4.07 2.30 25.16
N SER A 240 3.97 1.23 24.34
CA SER A 240 4.49 -0.10 24.70
C SER A 240 4.92 -0.85 23.44
N GLU A 241 5.49 -2.05 23.59
CA GLU A 241 5.89 -2.91 22.46
C GLU A 241 4.72 -3.34 21.58
N ILE A 242 3.48 -3.30 22.10
CA ILE A 242 2.27 -3.69 21.37
C ILE A 242 1.36 -2.51 21.03
N TYR A 243 1.58 -1.33 21.61
CA TYR A 243 0.77 -0.14 21.40
C TYR A 243 1.65 1.08 21.15
N GLN A 244 1.57 1.63 19.95
CA GLN A 244 2.17 2.88 19.55
C GLN A 244 1.10 3.80 18.98
N LYS A 245 0.85 4.94 19.65
CA LYS A 245 -0.20 5.90 19.23
C LYS A 245 -0.01 6.38 17.80
N LYS A 246 1.23 6.64 17.42
CA LYS A 246 1.59 7.12 16.08
C LYS A 246 1.25 6.13 14.94
N GLU A 247 1.08 4.84 15.26
CA GLU A 247 0.82 3.78 14.27
C GLU A 247 -0.61 3.22 14.38
N THR A 248 -1.39 3.70 15.36
CA THR A 248 -2.69 3.14 15.70
C THR A 248 -3.82 4.10 15.35
N LEU A 249 -4.89 3.56 14.77
CA LEU A 249 -6.15 4.25 14.53
C LEU A 249 -7.26 3.52 15.28
N TYR A 250 -8.06 4.27 16.06
CA TYR A 250 -9.21 3.70 16.73
C TYR A 250 -10.31 3.32 15.72
N GLY A 251 -10.91 2.17 15.90
CA GLY A 251 -11.98 1.67 15.04
C GLY A 251 -11.50 0.94 13.78
N ILE A 252 -10.19 0.96 13.42
CA ILE A 252 -9.66 0.40 12.18
C ILE A 252 -10.00 -1.09 12.00
N TYR A 253 -9.98 -1.88 13.07
CA TYR A 253 -10.34 -3.30 13.02
C TYR A 253 -11.78 -3.50 12.52
N PHE A 254 -12.72 -2.69 13.00
CA PHE A 254 -14.13 -2.74 12.61
C PHE A 254 -14.41 -2.07 11.26
N ALA A 255 -13.59 -1.09 10.88
CA ALA A 255 -13.79 -0.26 9.70
C ALA A 255 -13.17 -0.83 8.41
N LYS A 256 -12.12 -1.66 8.50
CA LYS A 256 -11.29 -2.07 7.36
C LYS A 256 -12.09 -2.62 6.17
N SER A 257 -13.05 -3.51 6.42
CA SER A 257 -13.88 -4.10 5.36
C SER A 257 -14.80 -3.05 4.70
N ALA A 258 -15.38 -2.15 5.51
CA ALA A 258 -16.22 -1.08 5.00
C ALA A 258 -15.41 -0.03 4.20
N ILE A 259 -14.17 0.26 4.63
CA ILE A 259 -13.24 1.14 3.90
C ILE A 259 -12.94 0.57 2.50
N VAL A 260 -12.61 -0.72 2.42
CA VAL A 260 -12.34 -1.38 1.13
C VAL A 260 -13.58 -1.38 0.24
N ASN A 261 -14.76 -1.76 0.80
CA ASN A 261 -15.99 -1.86 0.03
C ASN A 261 -16.49 -0.51 -0.52
N LYS A 262 -16.28 0.57 0.25
CA LYS A 262 -16.68 1.93 -0.17
C LYS A 262 -15.57 2.68 -0.90
N ASP A 263 -14.35 2.12 -0.95
CA ASP A 263 -13.12 2.78 -1.43
C ASP A 263 -12.93 4.17 -0.82
N GLU A 264 -13.27 4.31 0.46
CA GLU A 264 -13.21 5.58 1.19
C GLU A 264 -13.03 5.33 2.69
N CYS A 265 -12.13 6.09 3.33
CA CYS A 265 -11.97 6.16 4.77
C CYS A 265 -12.42 7.53 5.28
N ILE A 266 -13.34 7.55 6.22
CA ILE A 266 -13.73 8.77 6.94
C ILE A 266 -12.86 8.87 8.19
N LEU A 267 -12.11 9.97 8.32
CA LEU A 267 -11.24 10.25 9.46
C LEU A 267 -11.91 11.28 10.37
N VAL A 268 -12.08 10.92 11.64
CA VAL A 268 -12.61 11.78 12.72
C VAL A 268 -11.58 11.93 13.85
N GLU A 269 -11.88 12.75 14.87
CA GLU A 269 -10.94 13.03 15.95
C GLU A 269 -11.03 12.05 17.13
N GLY A 270 -12.24 11.69 17.55
CA GLY A 270 -12.48 11.06 18.83
C GLY A 270 -13.13 9.68 18.81
N TYR A 271 -13.10 9.02 19.96
CA TYR A 271 -13.72 7.71 20.17
C TYR A 271 -15.22 7.73 19.92
N PHE A 272 -15.92 8.73 20.47
CA PHE A 272 -17.37 8.84 20.34
C PHE A 272 -17.81 9.11 18.90
N ASP A 273 -17.03 9.85 18.13
CA ASP A 273 -17.32 10.12 16.72
C ASP A 273 -17.37 8.81 15.93
N VAL A 274 -16.38 7.92 16.15
CA VAL A 274 -16.36 6.58 15.54
C VAL A 274 -17.58 5.78 15.96
N LEU A 275 -17.88 5.72 17.27
CA LEU A 275 -19.02 4.96 17.78
C LEU A 275 -20.35 5.46 17.20
N ARG A 276 -20.54 6.77 17.11
CA ARG A 276 -21.76 7.37 16.56
C ARG A 276 -21.93 7.02 15.09
N MET A 277 -20.90 7.19 14.28
CA MET A 277 -20.97 6.88 12.87
C MET A 277 -21.24 5.39 12.63
N HIS A 278 -20.57 4.50 13.38
CA HIS A 278 -20.84 3.06 13.31
C HIS A 278 -22.27 2.71 13.75
N GLN A 279 -22.82 3.38 14.76
CA GLN A 279 -24.21 3.18 15.19
C GLN A 279 -25.21 3.58 14.10
N LEU A 280 -24.89 4.59 13.31
CA LEU A 280 -25.66 5.02 12.15
C LEU A 280 -25.45 4.13 10.91
N GLY A 281 -24.58 3.11 10.94
CA GLY A 281 -24.26 2.26 9.80
C GLY A 281 -23.20 2.83 8.86
N ILE A 282 -22.58 3.96 9.22
CA ILE A 282 -21.43 4.52 8.50
C ILE A 282 -20.16 3.90 9.10
N GLU A 283 -19.79 2.70 8.63
CA GLU A 283 -18.76 1.87 9.27
C GLU A 283 -17.34 2.12 8.77
N ASN A 284 -17.13 2.86 7.67
CA ASN A 284 -15.80 3.19 7.13
C ASN A 284 -15.14 4.36 7.87
N VAL A 285 -15.28 4.45 9.19
CA VAL A 285 -14.84 5.56 10.04
C VAL A 285 -13.76 5.12 11.02
N VAL A 286 -12.71 5.93 11.15
CA VAL A 286 -11.60 5.73 12.10
C VAL A 286 -11.22 7.04 12.77
N ALA A 287 -10.54 6.98 13.93
CA ALA A 287 -10.07 8.17 14.62
C ALA A 287 -8.58 8.10 14.97
N SER A 288 -7.91 9.27 14.95
CA SER A 288 -6.54 9.45 15.46
C SER A 288 -6.45 9.46 17.00
N SER A 289 -7.58 9.63 17.69
CA SER A 289 -7.78 9.46 19.14
C SER A 289 -6.83 10.26 20.04
N GLY A 290 -6.87 11.59 19.89
CA GLY A 290 -6.17 12.52 20.79
C GLY A 290 -4.68 12.72 20.48
N THR A 291 -4.26 12.37 19.27
CA THR A 291 -2.97 12.75 18.69
C THR A 291 -3.18 13.49 17.36
N SER A 292 -2.24 14.38 17.00
CA SER A 292 -2.21 14.87 15.63
C SER A 292 -2.00 13.70 14.68
N LEU A 293 -2.64 13.75 13.51
CA LEU A 293 -2.49 12.72 12.47
C LEU A 293 -1.01 12.53 12.11
N THR A 294 -0.58 11.28 11.95
CA THR A 294 0.80 10.91 11.64
C THR A 294 0.92 10.27 10.25
N THR A 295 2.14 10.28 9.71
CA THR A 295 2.44 9.63 8.42
C THR A 295 2.19 8.12 8.49
N GLU A 296 2.49 7.48 9.63
CA GLU A 296 2.26 6.06 9.85
C GLU A 296 0.77 5.69 9.83
N GLN A 297 -0.08 6.52 10.46
CA GLN A 297 -1.53 6.37 10.42
C GLN A 297 -2.08 6.56 9.00
N ILE A 298 -1.56 7.53 8.24
CA ILE A 298 -1.92 7.75 6.84
C ILE A 298 -1.55 6.53 6.00
N ARG A 299 -0.34 6.00 6.15
CA ARG A 299 0.11 4.77 5.46
C ARG A 299 -0.70 3.55 5.85
N LEU A 300 -1.20 3.50 7.09
CA LEU A 300 -2.11 2.45 7.51
C LEU A 300 -3.43 2.50 6.73
N ILE A 301 -4.04 3.69 6.58
CA ILE A 301 -5.25 3.86 5.76
C ILE A 301 -4.97 3.55 4.29
N LYS A 302 -3.82 3.97 3.76
CA LYS A 302 -3.41 3.79 2.36
C LYS A 302 -3.37 2.32 1.92
N ARG A 303 -3.21 1.37 2.86
CA ARG A 303 -3.30 -0.08 2.58
C ARG A 303 -4.70 -0.50 2.12
N TYR A 304 -5.73 0.25 2.47
CA TYR A 304 -7.13 -0.11 2.21
C TYR A 304 -7.79 0.77 1.15
N THR A 305 -7.42 2.05 1.07
CA THR A 305 -7.96 3.01 0.09
C THR A 305 -7.00 4.17 -0.13
N LYS A 306 -7.08 4.81 -1.30
CA LYS A 306 -6.40 6.09 -1.58
C LYS A 306 -7.25 7.31 -1.25
N ASN A 307 -8.51 7.14 -0.82
CA ASN A 307 -9.48 8.22 -0.63
C ASN A 307 -9.74 8.43 0.86
N ILE A 308 -9.43 9.61 1.38
CA ILE A 308 -9.74 10.02 2.75
C ILE A 308 -10.73 11.18 2.73
N THR A 309 -11.82 11.04 3.48
CA THR A 309 -12.72 12.14 3.81
C THR A 309 -12.52 12.52 5.27
N MET A 310 -12.04 13.74 5.50
CA MET A 310 -11.84 14.29 6.85
C MET A 310 -13.15 14.94 7.30
N LEU A 311 -13.72 14.43 8.39
CA LEU A 311 -14.93 14.96 8.98
C LEU A 311 -14.56 15.68 10.28
N TYR A 312 -14.67 17.01 10.26
CA TYR A 312 -14.24 17.88 11.34
C TYR A 312 -15.39 18.63 11.99
N ASP A 313 -15.14 18.99 13.26
CA ASP A 313 -15.97 19.90 14.01
C ASP A 313 -16.10 21.24 13.30
N GLY A 314 -17.25 21.87 13.38
CA GLY A 314 -17.55 23.15 12.75
C GLY A 314 -16.87 24.36 13.38
N ASP A 315 -16.03 24.18 14.39
CA ASP A 315 -15.32 25.25 15.08
C ASP A 315 -13.97 25.63 14.42
N ALA A 316 -13.40 26.76 14.86
CA ALA A 316 -12.12 27.22 14.32
C ALA A 316 -10.94 26.26 14.60
N ALA A 317 -10.98 25.51 15.71
CA ALA A 317 -9.93 24.57 16.06
C ALA A 317 -9.96 23.33 15.14
N GLY A 318 -11.16 22.80 14.87
CA GLY A 318 -11.37 21.70 13.91
C GLY A 318 -10.91 22.09 12.49
N ILE A 319 -11.24 23.31 12.04
CA ILE A 319 -10.79 23.82 10.73
C ILE A 319 -9.26 23.93 10.67
N HIS A 320 -8.60 24.43 11.72
CA HIS A 320 -7.12 24.48 11.76
C HIS A 320 -6.49 23.08 11.85
N ALA A 321 -7.12 22.13 12.52
CA ALA A 321 -6.67 20.75 12.54
C ALA A 321 -6.77 20.11 11.14
N ALA A 322 -7.86 20.37 10.40
CA ALA A 322 -8.02 19.98 9.01
C ALA A 322 -6.86 20.44 8.13
N LEU A 323 -6.49 21.70 8.23
CA LEU A 323 -5.42 22.29 7.42
C LEU A 323 -4.05 21.67 7.67
N ARG A 324 -3.74 21.27 8.92
CA ARG A 324 -2.41 20.72 9.27
C ARG A 324 -2.20 19.27 8.81
N GLY A 325 -3.21 18.43 8.94
CA GLY A 325 -3.11 16.99 8.61
C GLY A 325 -3.06 16.72 7.10
N THR A 326 -3.63 17.60 6.31
CA THR A 326 -3.91 17.34 4.89
C THR A 326 -2.67 17.35 4.02
N ASP A 327 -1.71 18.26 4.29
CA ASP A 327 -0.46 18.30 3.51
C ASP A 327 0.30 16.98 3.61
N MET A 328 0.25 16.28 4.76
CA MET A 328 0.86 14.97 4.94
C MET A 328 0.13 13.88 4.12
N ILE A 329 -1.21 13.94 4.07
CA ILE A 329 -2.02 12.97 3.30
C ILE A 329 -1.75 13.16 1.80
N LEU A 330 -1.72 14.40 1.32
CA LEU A 330 -1.39 14.72 -0.07
C LEU A 330 0.03 14.30 -0.45
N ALA A 331 1.01 14.49 0.45
CA ALA A 331 2.39 14.08 0.23
C ALA A 331 2.55 12.55 0.10
N GLU A 332 1.67 11.78 0.75
CA GLU A 332 1.60 10.32 0.56
C GLU A 332 0.86 9.91 -0.74
N GLY A 333 0.45 10.86 -1.57
CA GLY A 333 -0.23 10.61 -2.86
C GLY A 333 -1.66 10.09 -2.70
N MET A 334 -2.35 10.49 -1.64
CA MET A 334 -3.75 10.15 -1.40
C MET A 334 -4.69 11.32 -1.75
N ASN A 335 -5.92 11.00 -2.09
CA ASN A 335 -6.97 11.97 -2.34
C ASN A 335 -7.61 12.42 -1.02
N VAL A 336 -7.74 13.72 -0.82
CA VAL A 336 -8.31 14.28 0.40
C VAL A 336 -9.56 15.09 0.11
N ARG A 337 -10.61 14.75 0.80
CA ARG A 337 -11.86 15.51 0.86
C ARG A 337 -12.10 15.98 2.29
N VAL A 338 -12.85 17.05 2.43
CA VAL A 338 -13.19 17.62 3.72
C VAL A 338 -14.70 17.84 3.79
N VAL A 339 -15.27 17.49 4.91
CA VAL A 339 -16.62 17.88 5.31
C VAL A 339 -16.49 18.64 6.63
N VAL A 340 -17.01 19.84 6.69
CA VAL A 340 -17.12 20.64 7.92
C VAL A 340 -18.56 20.61 8.39
N LEU A 341 -18.77 20.22 9.62
CA LEU A 341 -20.08 20.21 10.26
C LEU A 341 -20.55 21.62 10.60
N PRO A 342 -21.84 21.83 10.93
CA PRO A 342 -22.32 23.09 11.48
C PRO A 342 -21.55 23.46 12.76
N PRO A 343 -21.36 24.78 13.06
CA PRO A 343 -20.46 25.25 14.13
C PRO A 343 -20.74 24.69 15.54
N GLU A 344 -21.97 24.29 15.82
CA GLU A 344 -22.40 23.72 17.10
C GLU A 344 -22.28 22.20 17.19
N HIS A 345 -21.80 21.54 16.16
CA HIS A 345 -21.77 20.08 16.09
C HIS A 345 -20.37 19.51 15.89
N ASP A 346 -20.06 18.47 16.67
CA ASP A 346 -19.09 17.43 16.38
C ASP A 346 -19.79 16.21 15.72
N PRO A 347 -19.07 15.22 15.20
CA PRO A 347 -19.71 14.05 14.56
C PRO A 347 -20.63 13.26 15.50
N ASP A 348 -20.33 13.19 16.80
CA ASP A 348 -21.19 12.54 17.80
C ASP A 348 -22.52 13.29 17.98
N SER A 349 -22.48 14.58 18.23
CA SER A 349 -23.67 15.40 18.45
C SER A 349 -24.52 15.55 17.19
N PHE A 350 -23.88 15.67 16.01
CA PHE A 350 -24.57 15.72 14.73
C PHE A 350 -25.32 14.42 14.43
N GLY A 351 -24.66 13.27 14.60
CA GLY A 351 -25.29 11.97 14.43
C GLY A 351 -26.30 11.60 15.51
N LYS A 352 -26.31 12.30 16.66
CA LYS A 352 -27.35 12.19 17.67
C LYS A 352 -28.61 13.02 17.32
N ALA A 353 -28.38 14.19 16.67
CA ALA A 353 -29.47 15.14 16.38
C ALA A 353 -30.26 14.76 15.12
N TYR A 354 -29.65 14.09 14.15
CA TYR A 354 -30.21 13.83 12.83
C TYR A 354 -30.29 12.32 12.51
N PRO A 355 -31.33 11.85 11.79
CA PRO A 355 -31.40 10.48 11.29
C PRO A 355 -30.35 10.22 10.21
N ILE A 356 -30.04 8.92 9.96
CA ILE A 356 -28.99 8.49 9.04
C ILE A 356 -29.14 9.10 7.63
N GLU A 357 -30.36 9.18 7.11
CA GLU A 357 -30.61 9.69 5.77
C GLU A 357 -30.26 11.17 5.64
N GLU A 358 -30.43 11.95 6.70
CA GLU A 358 -30.03 13.36 6.74
C GLU A 358 -28.51 13.51 6.91
N VAL A 359 -27.90 12.70 7.76
CA VAL A 359 -26.44 12.67 7.94
C VAL A 359 -25.76 12.34 6.61
N GLU A 360 -26.17 11.26 5.93
CA GLU A 360 -25.60 10.90 4.62
C GLU A 360 -25.83 11.97 3.56
N ARG A 361 -27.02 12.56 3.53
CA ARG A 361 -27.33 13.67 2.60
C ARG A 361 -26.42 14.85 2.85
N TYR A 362 -26.22 15.21 4.13
CA TYR A 362 -25.35 16.31 4.51
C TYR A 362 -23.90 16.04 4.09
N LEU A 363 -23.36 14.86 4.43
CA LEU A 363 -22.01 14.47 4.04
C LEU A 363 -21.81 14.56 2.53
N LYS A 364 -22.73 13.99 1.72
CA LYS A 364 -22.67 14.03 0.26
C LYS A 364 -22.78 15.44 -0.33
N ALA A 365 -23.60 16.30 0.26
CA ALA A 365 -23.82 17.66 -0.23
C ALA A 365 -22.67 18.63 0.13
N ASN A 366 -21.97 18.41 1.23
CA ASN A 366 -20.96 19.31 1.76
C ASN A 366 -19.52 18.83 1.59
N VAL A 367 -19.32 17.67 0.98
CA VAL A 367 -17.97 17.17 0.68
C VAL A 367 -17.29 18.06 -0.36
N LYS A 368 -16.09 18.55 -0.03
CA LYS A 368 -15.27 19.37 -0.92
C LYS A 368 -13.89 18.75 -1.08
N ASP A 369 -13.30 18.88 -2.26
CA ASP A 369 -11.87 18.68 -2.43
C ASP A 369 -11.10 19.65 -1.52
N PHE A 370 -9.99 19.17 -0.95
CA PHE A 370 -9.26 19.96 0.04
C PHE A 370 -8.65 21.25 -0.53
N ILE A 371 -8.07 21.20 -1.72
CA ILE A 371 -7.48 22.40 -2.33
C ILE A 371 -8.54 23.47 -2.55
N ARG A 372 -9.71 23.06 -3.02
CA ARG A 372 -10.86 23.95 -3.16
C ARG A 372 -11.32 24.48 -1.81
N PHE A 373 -11.48 23.63 -0.81
CA PHE A 373 -11.86 24.02 0.55
C PHE A 373 -10.89 25.04 1.15
N LYS A 374 -9.57 24.74 1.09
CA LYS A 374 -8.50 25.61 1.60
C LYS A 374 -8.52 26.96 0.88
N THR A 375 -8.64 26.95 -0.43
CA THR A 375 -8.68 28.17 -1.24
C THR A 375 -9.88 29.05 -0.88
N GLU A 376 -11.09 28.48 -0.83
CA GLU A 376 -12.32 29.20 -0.47
C GLU A 376 -12.24 29.79 0.96
N LEU A 377 -11.69 29.01 1.90
CA LEU A 377 -11.53 29.45 3.30
C LEU A 377 -10.59 30.64 3.41
N LEU A 378 -9.39 30.52 2.86
CA LEU A 378 -8.36 31.58 2.94
C LEU A 378 -8.76 32.83 2.16
N LEU A 379 -9.50 32.69 1.07
CA LEU A 379 -10.03 33.85 0.32
C LEU A 379 -11.07 34.63 1.12
N LYS A 380 -11.91 33.96 1.92
CA LYS A 380 -12.85 34.63 2.83
C LYS A 380 -12.11 35.53 3.83
N ASP A 381 -11.02 35.04 4.40
CA ASP A 381 -10.23 35.78 5.38
C ASP A 381 -9.40 36.91 4.75
N ALA A 382 -9.02 36.75 3.49
CA ALA A 382 -8.28 37.80 2.75
C ALA A 382 -9.16 38.96 2.30
N ALA A 383 -10.48 38.76 2.20
CA ALA A 383 -11.44 39.75 1.69
C ALA A 383 -10.95 40.42 0.39
N ASN A 384 -10.80 41.78 0.39
CA ASN A 384 -10.29 42.56 -0.74
C ASN A 384 -8.85 43.05 -0.60
N ASP A 385 -8.10 42.52 0.37
CA ASP A 385 -6.70 42.94 0.61
C ASP A 385 -5.77 42.20 -0.39
N PRO A 386 -5.08 42.97 -1.30
CA PRO A 386 -4.18 42.36 -2.29
C PRO A 386 -2.98 41.64 -1.67
N ILE A 387 -2.46 42.11 -0.52
CA ILE A 387 -1.30 41.52 0.17
C ILE A 387 -1.72 40.15 0.73
N LYS A 388 -2.86 40.12 1.39
CA LYS A 388 -3.43 38.85 1.90
C LYS A 388 -3.74 37.88 0.80
N LYS A 389 -4.31 38.32 -0.32
CA LYS A 389 -4.52 37.48 -1.51
C LYS A 389 -3.23 36.85 -2.02
N GLY A 390 -2.15 37.62 -2.10
CA GLY A 390 -0.83 37.11 -2.46
C GLY A 390 -0.30 36.04 -1.49
N GLN A 391 -0.55 36.18 -0.18
CA GLN A 391 -0.22 35.17 0.83
C GLN A 391 -1.05 33.90 0.68
N VAL A 392 -2.35 34.04 0.37
CA VAL A 392 -3.24 32.90 0.08
C VAL A 392 -2.72 32.10 -1.11
N VAL A 393 -2.36 32.78 -2.21
CA VAL A 393 -1.76 32.13 -3.39
C VAL A 393 -0.56 31.29 -3.00
N ARG A 394 0.42 31.86 -2.30
CA ARG A 394 1.62 31.12 -1.87
C ARG A 394 1.27 29.90 -1.02
N ASN A 395 0.37 30.06 -0.07
CA ASN A 395 -0.04 28.98 0.83
C ASN A 395 -0.72 27.82 0.08
N VAL A 396 -1.60 28.12 -0.88
CA VAL A 396 -2.26 27.09 -1.68
C VAL A 396 -1.27 26.42 -2.64
N VAL A 397 -0.41 27.17 -3.31
CA VAL A 397 0.62 26.62 -4.20
C VAL A 397 1.64 25.78 -3.43
N GLU A 398 1.97 26.17 -2.19
CA GLU A 398 2.82 25.35 -1.30
C GLU A 398 2.17 23.99 -1.02
N THR A 399 0.87 23.94 -0.74
CA THR A 399 0.12 22.70 -0.59
C THR A 399 0.10 21.88 -1.90
N ILE A 400 -0.13 22.52 -3.05
CA ILE A 400 -0.07 21.81 -4.34
C ILE A 400 1.31 21.20 -4.59
N SER A 401 2.39 21.87 -4.13
CA SER A 401 3.77 21.41 -4.32
C SER A 401 4.13 20.14 -3.55
N VAL A 402 3.33 19.70 -2.58
CA VAL A 402 3.56 18.42 -1.86
C VAL A 402 2.91 17.23 -2.56
N VAL A 403 1.99 17.45 -3.50
CA VAL A 403 1.34 16.40 -4.28
C VAL A 403 2.38 15.71 -5.17
N PRO A 404 2.59 14.39 -5.09
CA PRO A 404 3.64 13.72 -5.86
C PRO A 404 3.37 13.68 -7.36
N ASP A 405 2.10 13.47 -7.75
CA ASP A 405 1.68 13.29 -9.14
C ASP A 405 1.59 14.65 -9.87
N PRO A 406 2.35 14.85 -10.97
CA PRO A 406 2.33 16.09 -11.74
C PRO A 406 0.99 16.38 -12.40
N ILE A 407 0.22 15.37 -12.80
CA ILE A 407 -1.09 15.54 -13.43
C ILE A 407 -2.09 16.15 -12.44
N PHE A 408 -2.11 15.62 -11.21
CA PHE A 408 -2.93 16.18 -10.14
C PHE A 408 -2.49 17.61 -9.77
N ARG A 409 -1.17 17.89 -9.74
CA ARG A 409 -0.68 19.26 -9.52
C ARG A 409 -1.23 20.24 -10.56
N ILE A 410 -1.19 19.88 -11.86
CA ILE A 410 -1.72 20.71 -12.96
C ILE A 410 -3.23 20.92 -12.80
N ALA A 411 -3.98 19.86 -12.47
CA ALA A 411 -5.42 19.95 -12.25
C ALA A 411 -5.76 20.91 -11.07
N TYR A 412 -5.01 20.83 -9.99
CA TYR A 412 -5.18 21.73 -8.84
C TYR A 412 -4.77 23.17 -9.14
N VAL A 413 -3.73 23.39 -9.92
CA VAL A 413 -3.35 24.74 -10.38
C VAL A 413 -4.49 25.34 -11.21
N LYS A 414 -5.06 24.59 -12.14
CA LYS A 414 -6.18 25.03 -12.98
C LYS A 414 -7.41 25.40 -12.14
N GLU A 415 -7.78 24.56 -11.17
CA GLU A 415 -8.92 24.86 -10.29
C GLU A 415 -8.62 26.09 -9.39
N THR A 416 -7.40 26.22 -8.87
CA THR A 416 -6.97 27.37 -8.08
C THR A 416 -6.97 28.66 -8.90
N SER A 417 -6.50 28.62 -10.15
CA SER A 417 -6.56 29.74 -11.11
C SER A 417 -7.99 30.23 -11.28
N ARG A 418 -8.93 29.34 -11.47
CA ARG A 418 -10.35 29.65 -11.61
C ARG A 418 -10.96 30.26 -10.34
N LEU A 419 -10.61 29.73 -9.16
CA LEU A 419 -11.13 30.21 -7.87
C LEU A 419 -10.58 31.57 -7.46
N MET A 420 -9.35 31.88 -7.85
CA MET A 420 -8.64 33.11 -7.48
C MET A 420 -8.69 34.19 -8.55
N ASP A 421 -9.25 33.89 -9.73
CA ASP A 421 -9.23 34.75 -10.91
C ASP A 421 -7.80 35.22 -11.25
N MET A 422 -6.87 34.26 -11.34
CA MET A 422 -5.44 34.49 -11.62
C MET A 422 -4.98 33.62 -12.80
N PRO A 423 -4.05 34.11 -13.64
CA PRO A 423 -3.51 33.31 -14.74
C PRO A 423 -2.82 32.03 -14.25
N GLU A 424 -3.08 30.89 -14.90
CA GLU A 424 -2.46 29.59 -14.59
C GLU A 424 -0.92 29.68 -14.63
N GLU A 425 -0.37 30.45 -15.58
CA GLU A 425 1.07 30.66 -15.75
C GLU A 425 1.73 31.25 -14.50
N THR A 426 1.06 32.18 -13.82
CA THR A 426 1.58 32.79 -12.57
C THR A 426 1.67 31.76 -11.45
N LEU A 427 0.65 30.92 -11.30
CA LEU A 427 0.62 29.86 -10.31
C LEU A 427 1.65 28.78 -10.63
N MET A 428 1.80 28.44 -11.91
CA MET A 428 2.81 27.45 -12.37
C MET A 428 4.23 27.94 -12.15
N MET A 429 4.52 29.24 -12.37
CA MET A 429 5.83 29.83 -12.08
C MET A 429 6.18 29.70 -10.59
N GLU A 430 5.24 30.05 -9.70
CA GLU A 430 5.48 29.94 -8.25
C GLU A 430 5.61 28.46 -7.81
N LEU A 431 4.79 27.56 -8.38
CA LEU A 431 4.88 26.12 -8.14
C LEU A 431 6.26 25.57 -8.54
N ASN A 432 6.72 25.88 -9.75
CA ASN A 432 8.03 25.45 -10.24
C ASN A 432 9.18 25.97 -9.39
N LYS A 433 9.09 27.22 -8.91
CA LYS A 433 10.05 27.80 -7.97
C LYS A 433 10.12 27.00 -6.66
N LEU A 434 8.97 26.65 -6.08
CA LEU A 434 8.91 25.83 -4.86
C LEU A 434 9.45 24.42 -5.08
N LEU A 435 9.11 23.78 -6.20
CA LEU A 435 9.59 22.43 -6.54
C LEU A 435 11.12 22.42 -6.72
N ARG A 436 11.70 23.44 -7.41
CA ARG A 436 13.15 23.60 -7.54
C ARG A 436 13.82 23.83 -6.18
N ALA A 437 13.24 24.64 -5.31
CA ALA A 437 13.76 24.87 -3.96
C ALA A 437 13.76 23.58 -3.11
N LYS A 438 12.68 22.80 -3.17
CA LYS A 438 12.59 21.50 -2.51
C LYS A 438 13.62 20.50 -3.06
N PHE A 439 13.81 20.45 -4.36
CA PHE A 439 14.80 19.59 -5.02
C PHE A 439 16.23 19.96 -4.63
N LYS A 440 16.58 21.26 -4.61
CA LYS A 440 17.89 21.72 -4.13
C LYS A 440 18.14 21.32 -2.68
N LYS A 441 17.14 21.48 -1.82
CA LYS A 441 17.24 21.09 -0.40
C LYS A 441 17.45 19.58 -0.22
N SER A 442 16.84 18.77 -1.06
CA SER A 442 17.02 17.29 -1.03
C SER A 442 18.41 16.86 -1.48
N LEU A 443 19.08 17.64 -2.33
CA LEU A 443 20.46 17.38 -2.81
C LEU A 443 21.55 17.96 -1.89
N GLY A 444 21.19 18.66 -0.80
CA GLY A 444 22.17 19.27 0.13
C GLY A 444 22.96 20.43 -0.46
N VAL A 445 22.53 21.02 -1.59
CA VAL A 445 23.22 22.13 -2.27
C VAL A 445 22.69 23.46 -1.71
N GLU A 446 23.42 24.06 -0.79
CA GLU A 446 23.24 25.47 -0.41
C GLU A 446 24.15 26.35 -1.29
N GLY A 447 23.57 27.16 -2.16
CA GLY A 447 24.31 28.24 -2.86
C GLY A 447 23.83 28.54 -4.29
N GLU A 448 23.59 29.81 -4.51
CA GLU A 448 23.42 30.62 -5.72
C GLU A 448 22.08 30.61 -6.45
N VAL A 449 21.56 31.85 -6.51
CA VAL A 449 20.40 32.27 -7.29
C VAL A 449 20.79 32.24 -8.77
N ILE A 450 20.22 31.32 -9.54
CA ILE A 450 20.27 31.40 -11.00
C ILE A 450 19.23 32.46 -11.42
N PRO A 451 19.58 33.43 -12.29
CA PRO A 451 18.66 34.43 -12.77
C PRO A 451 17.42 33.83 -13.45
N ASP A 452 16.27 34.48 -13.25
CA ASP A 452 15.01 34.15 -13.93
C ASP A 452 15.15 34.38 -15.44
N GLU A 453 15.49 33.35 -16.20
CA GLU A 453 15.12 33.34 -17.61
C GLU A 453 13.66 32.93 -17.74
N PRO A 454 12.84 33.66 -18.51
CA PRO A 454 11.46 33.28 -18.74
C PRO A 454 11.44 31.93 -19.45
N VAL A 455 10.93 30.92 -18.77
CA VAL A 455 10.64 29.65 -19.40
C VAL A 455 9.49 29.93 -20.38
N THR A 456 9.84 30.08 -21.65
CA THR A 456 8.87 29.98 -22.76
C THR A 456 8.09 28.67 -22.54
N THR A 457 6.76 28.76 -22.62
CA THR A 457 5.86 27.62 -22.66
C THR A 457 6.48 26.52 -23.53
N PRO A 458 6.73 25.34 -22.99
CA PRO A 458 7.09 24.22 -23.86
C PRO A 458 5.91 24.03 -24.83
N PRO A 459 6.16 23.68 -26.10
CA PRO A 459 5.09 23.23 -26.98
C PRO A 459 4.28 22.21 -26.22
N GLN A 460 2.95 22.18 -26.40
CA GLN A 460 2.07 21.19 -25.82
C GLN A 460 2.64 19.80 -26.13
N GLU A 461 3.52 19.33 -25.26
CA GLU A 461 3.92 17.94 -25.25
C GLU A 461 2.64 17.17 -24.83
N LYS A 462 2.24 16.27 -25.69
CA LYS A 462 1.31 15.20 -25.34
C LYS A 462 1.70 14.68 -23.96
N PRO A 463 0.75 14.22 -23.11
CA PRO A 463 1.10 13.68 -21.82
C PRO A 463 2.30 12.76 -22.01
N GLU A 464 3.40 13.00 -21.26
CA GLU A 464 4.50 12.06 -21.21
C GLU A 464 3.86 10.76 -20.71
N GLU A 465 3.58 9.86 -21.64
CA GLU A 465 3.55 8.45 -21.35
C GLU A 465 4.88 8.23 -20.59
N GLU A 466 4.82 7.67 -19.39
CA GLU A 466 6.04 7.22 -18.69
C GLU A 466 6.91 6.58 -19.76
N MET A 467 8.02 7.22 -20.13
CA MET A 467 8.86 6.72 -21.22
C MET A 467 9.44 5.41 -20.70
N LEU A 468 8.81 4.31 -21.10
CA LEU A 468 9.28 2.98 -20.78
C LEU A 468 10.74 2.85 -21.23
N PRO A 469 11.60 2.19 -20.46
CA PRO A 469 12.98 1.96 -20.84
C PRO A 469 13.07 1.38 -22.25
N VAL A 470 14.15 1.70 -22.96
CA VAL A 470 14.40 1.14 -24.30
C VAL A 470 14.36 -0.38 -24.23
N GLY A 471 13.57 -1.00 -25.10
CA GLY A 471 13.44 -2.45 -25.12
C GLY A 471 12.58 -3.07 -24.03
N TYR A 472 11.81 -2.28 -23.28
CA TYR A 472 10.94 -2.75 -22.18
C TYR A 472 10.05 -3.96 -22.54
N TYR A 473 9.40 -3.93 -23.70
CA TYR A 473 8.55 -5.05 -24.15
C TYR A 473 9.36 -6.29 -24.51
N GLN A 474 10.56 -6.11 -25.08
CA GLN A 474 11.48 -7.19 -25.43
C GLN A 474 12.09 -7.83 -24.17
N GLU A 475 12.41 -7.02 -23.16
CA GLU A 475 12.82 -7.53 -21.85
C GLU A 475 11.70 -8.39 -21.24
N ARG A 476 10.44 -7.92 -21.27
CA ARG A 476 9.30 -8.70 -20.76
C ARG A 476 9.08 -10.00 -21.53
N GLU A 477 9.34 -10.03 -22.85
CA GLU A 477 9.32 -11.25 -23.65
C GLU A 477 10.39 -12.24 -23.17
N LEU A 478 11.61 -11.77 -22.92
CA LEU A 478 12.70 -12.58 -22.38
C LEU A 478 12.42 -13.04 -20.94
N VAL A 479 11.90 -12.17 -20.08
CA VAL A 479 11.47 -12.54 -18.73
C VAL A 479 10.38 -13.61 -18.77
N LYS A 480 9.41 -13.50 -19.67
CA LYS A 480 8.39 -14.54 -19.86
C LYS A 480 9.02 -15.88 -20.23
N LEU A 481 9.98 -15.90 -21.16
CA LEU A 481 10.68 -17.12 -21.55
C LEU A 481 11.48 -17.73 -20.40
N LEU A 482 12.14 -16.88 -19.59
CA LEU A 482 12.84 -17.32 -18.38
C LEU A 482 11.86 -17.96 -17.37
N LEU A 483 10.73 -17.31 -17.09
CA LEU A 483 9.74 -17.80 -16.11
C LEU A 483 9.04 -19.08 -16.57
N VAL A 484 8.76 -19.24 -17.86
CA VAL A 484 8.00 -20.39 -18.41
C VAL A 484 8.90 -21.57 -18.73
N TYR A 485 10.08 -21.31 -19.29
CA TYR A 485 10.95 -22.33 -19.88
C TYR A 485 12.39 -22.29 -19.34
N GLY A 486 12.70 -21.49 -18.32
CA GLY A 486 14.06 -21.23 -17.86
C GLY A 486 14.89 -22.49 -17.57
N SER A 487 14.28 -23.54 -17.04
CA SER A 487 14.91 -24.85 -16.76
C SER A 487 14.88 -25.83 -17.92
N GLU A 488 14.09 -25.54 -19.00
CA GLU A 488 14.02 -26.42 -20.16
C GLU A 488 15.35 -26.42 -20.91
N LYS A 489 15.72 -27.62 -21.42
CA LYS A 489 16.98 -27.82 -22.12
C LYS A 489 16.80 -27.73 -23.64
N ILE A 490 17.71 -27.04 -24.28
CA ILE A 490 17.79 -26.88 -25.73
C ILE A 490 19.21 -27.21 -26.21
N VAL A 491 19.31 -27.80 -27.40
CA VAL A 491 20.59 -28.10 -28.05
C VAL A 491 21.03 -26.88 -28.88
N ASP A 492 22.18 -26.33 -28.53
CA ASP A 492 22.79 -25.24 -29.30
C ASP A 492 24.13 -25.67 -29.90
N ILE A 493 24.53 -25.06 -31.03
CA ILE A 493 25.81 -25.33 -31.68
C ILE A 493 26.77 -24.19 -31.31
N ARG A 494 27.75 -24.49 -30.46
CA ARG A 494 28.77 -23.54 -30.03
C ARG A 494 30.14 -23.94 -30.56
N LYS A 495 31.06 -23.01 -30.66
CA LYS A 495 32.48 -23.27 -30.99
C LYS A 495 33.26 -23.48 -29.70
N ASN A 496 33.95 -24.64 -29.62
CA ASN A 496 34.86 -24.89 -28.51
C ASN A 496 36.14 -24.00 -28.61
N GLU A 497 37.04 -24.09 -27.64
CA GLU A 497 38.32 -23.34 -27.62
C GLU A 497 39.19 -23.59 -28.85
N GLU A 498 39.00 -24.74 -29.53
CA GLU A 498 39.71 -25.12 -30.75
C GLU A 498 39.02 -24.62 -32.05
N GLY A 499 37.87 -23.91 -31.91
CA GLY A 499 37.05 -23.40 -33.02
C GLY A 499 36.22 -24.41 -33.76
N GLN A 500 36.03 -25.63 -33.20
CA GLN A 500 35.18 -26.68 -33.74
C GLN A 500 33.72 -26.50 -33.25
N GLU A 501 32.77 -26.75 -34.13
CA GLU A 501 31.35 -26.71 -33.78
C GLU A 501 31.01 -27.96 -32.98
N VAL A 502 30.50 -27.75 -31.74
CA VAL A 502 30.06 -28.80 -30.82
C VAL A 502 28.60 -28.54 -30.44
N GLU A 503 27.81 -29.59 -30.43
CA GLU A 503 26.46 -29.54 -29.90
C GLU A 503 26.55 -29.53 -28.38
N GLU A 504 25.97 -28.51 -27.74
CA GLU A 504 25.92 -28.35 -26.30
C GLU A 504 24.46 -28.26 -25.85
N GLU A 505 24.11 -29.01 -24.80
CA GLU A 505 22.79 -28.96 -24.18
C GLU A 505 22.77 -27.90 -23.07
N LEU A 506 22.03 -26.79 -23.27
CA LEU A 506 21.95 -25.67 -22.37
C LEU A 506 20.54 -25.46 -21.89
N SER A 507 20.36 -24.91 -20.68
CA SER A 507 19.06 -24.42 -20.27
C SER A 507 18.70 -23.14 -21.02
N VAL A 508 17.39 -22.85 -21.17
CA VAL A 508 16.92 -21.59 -21.75
C VAL A 508 17.48 -20.39 -20.96
N ALA A 509 17.50 -20.49 -19.62
CA ALA A 509 18.09 -19.47 -18.76
C ALA A 509 19.56 -19.23 -19.09
N GLN A 510 20.35 -20.30 -19.20
CA GLN A 510 21.76 -20.19 -19.55
C GLN A 510 21.96 -19.57 -20.93
N MET A 511 21.18 -19.98 -21.94
CA MET A 511 21.27 -19.41 -23.28
C MET A 511 20.98 -17.90 -23.29
N ILE A 512 19.95 -17.43 -22.58
CA ILE A 512 19.57 -16.01 -22.53
C ILE A 512 20.62 -15.20 -21.77
N ILE A 513 21.02 -15.67 -20.58
CA ILE A 513 21.94 -14.92 -19.69
C ILE A 513 23.34 -14.85 -20.33
N ASP A 514 23.91 -15.99 -20.78
CA ASP A 514 25.23 -16.02 -21.40
C ASP A 514 25.30 -15.13 -22.65
N ASP A 515 24.27 -15.22 -23.53
CA ASP A 515 24.26 -14.45 -24.77
C ASP A 515 24.20 -12.93 -24.53
N LEU A 516 23.45 -12.48 -23.55
CA LEU A 516 23.36 -11.06 -23.19
C LEU A 516 24.62 -10.58 -22.46
N LEU A 517 25.13 -11.34 -21.50
CA LEU A 517 26.35 -10.97 -20.75
C LEU A 517 27.59 -10.96 -21.62
N ASN A 518 27.72 -11.86 -22.60
CA ASN A 518 28.80 -11.86 -23.55
C ASN A 518 28.90 -10.57 -24.42
N ASP A 519 27.75 -9.90 -24.62
CA ASP A 519 27.67 -8.61 -25.30
C ASP A 519 27.59 -7.42 -24.32
N GLU A 520 27.81 -7.65 -23.01
CA GLU A 520 27.72 -6.65 -21.94
C GLU A 520 26.31 -5.98 -21.86
N ILE A 521 25.28 -6.69 -22.26
CA ILE A 521 23.89 -6.23 -22.25
C ILE A 521 23.20 -6.77 -21.01
N VAL A 522 22.45 -5.89 -20.35
CA VAL A 522 21.63 -6.22 -19.18
C VAL A 522 20.28 -5.53 -19.30
N PHE A 523 19.27 -6.00 -18.57
CA PHE A 523 17.95 -5.38 -18.59
C PHE A 523 18.00 -3.97 -17.98
N LEU A 524 17.29 -3.04 -18.60
CA LEU A 524 17.23 -1.63 -18.20
C LEU A 524 16.06 -1.33 -17.25
N ASP A 525 14.96 -2.08 -17.37
CA ASP A 525 13.86 -1.95 -16.42
C ASP A 525 14.25 -2.54 -15.07
N PRO A 526 14.04 -1.80 -13.95
CA PRO A 526 14.49 -2.25 -12.63
C PRO A 526 13.84 -3.56 -12.16
N VAL A 527 12.59 -3.83 -12.54
CA VAL A 527 11.88 -5.04 -12.10
C VAL A 527 12.28 -6.24 -12.94
N ASN A 528 12.33 -6.07 -14.27
CA ASN A 528 12.85 -7.10 -15.18
C ASN A 528 14.30 -7.47 -14.82
N ARG A 529 15.12 -6.47 -14.46
CA ARG A 529 16.50 -6.66 -14.02
C ARG A 529 16.63 -7.54 -12.79
N LYS A 530 15.76 -7.40 -11.80
CA LYS A 530 15.77 -8.28 -10.62
C LYS A 530 15.58 -9.74 -11.00
N VAL A 531 14.68 -10.04 -11.94
CA VAL A 531 14.45 -11.41 -12.43
C VAL A 531 15.69 -11.93 -13.15
N PHE A 532 16.32 -11.11 -13.98
CA PHE A 532 17.56 -11.43 -14.67
C PHE A 532 18.69 -11.78 -13.69
N ASP A 533 18.91 -10.92 -12.68
CA ASP A 533 19.97 -11.09 -11.67
C ASP A 533 19.75 -12.36 -10.82
N ILE A 534 18.48 -12.72 -10.53
CA ILE A 534 18.16 -13.97 -9.82
C ILE A 534 18.56 -15.19 -10.64
N TYR A 535 18.27 -15.20 -11.95
CA TYR A 535 18.69 -16.31 -12.82
C TYR A 535 20.20 -16.34 -13.01
N ASP A 536 20.86 -15.21 -13.18
CA ASP A 536 22.33 -15.12 -13.29
C ASP A 536 23.03 -15.72 -12.05
N GLN A 537 22.57 -15.35 -10.86
CA GLN A 537 23.07 -15.94 -9.62
C GLN A 537 22.77 -17.44 -9.51
N ALA A 538 21.60 -17.88 -9.96
CA ALA A 538 21.16 -19.25 -9.86
C ALA A 538 21.92 -20.19 -10.83
N LEU A 539 22.41 -19.69 -11.97
CA LEU A 539 23.25 -20.47 -12.90
C LEU A 539 24.57 -20.94 -12.26
N ASN A 540 25.02 -20.26 -11.20
CA ASN A 540 26.17 -20.68 -10.41
C ASN A 540 25.82 -21.70 -9.31
N THR A 541 24.56 -22.15 -9.24
CA THR A 541 24.06 -23.12 -8.27
C THR A 541 23.46 -24.34 -8.99
N ASP A 542 23.28 -25.46 -8.29
CA ASP A 542 22.76 -26.70 -8.90
C ASP A 542 21.25 -26.67 -9.22
N LYS A 543 20.54 -25.57 -8.86
CA LYS A 543 19.09 -25.50 -9.03
C LYS A 543 18.63 -24.12 -9.52
N LEU A 544 18.00 -24.10 -10.70
CA LEU A 544 17.34 -22.90 -11.21
C LEU A 544 15.99 -22.69 -10.48
N PRO A 545 15.59 -21.42 -10.25
CA PRO A 545 14.29 -21.09 -9.68
C PRO A 545 13.18 -21.41 -10.68
N ASP A 546 12.07 -21.93 -10.15
CA ASP A 546 10.84 -22.19 -10.91
C ASP A 546 9.88 -20.99 -10.89
N ASP A 547 8.75 -21.10 -11.57
CA ASP A 547 7.74 -20.05 -11.64
C ASP A 547 7.14 -19.75 -10.25
N GLN A 548 7.02 -20.74 -9.36
CA GLN A 548 6.53 -20.56 -7.98
C GLN A 548 7.43 -19.69 -7.15
N TYR A 549 8.74 -19.81 -7.32
CA TYR A 549 9.71 -18.94 -6.63
C TYR A 549 9.46 -17.45 -6.89
N PHE A 550 9.14 -17.10 -8.15
CA PHE A 550 8.87 -15.71 -8.53
C PHE A 550 7.46 -15.24 -8.12
N ILE A 551 6.47 -16.12 -8.18
CA ILE A 551 5.09 -15.83 -7.77
C ILE A 551 5.02 -15.51 -6.27
N SER A 552 5.73 -16.29 -5.44
CA SER A 552 5.78 -16.13 -3.98
C SER A 552 6.95 -15.25 -3.49
N ASN A 553 7.57 -14.48 -4.38
CA ASN A 553 8.70 -13.62 -4.03
C ASN A 553 8.28 -12.53 -3.03
N GLU A 554 9.16 -12.23 -2.05
CA GLU A 554 8.94 -11.17 -1.06
C GLU A 554 8.85 -9.77 -1.70
N ASP A 555 9.52 -9.55 -2.83
CA ASP A 555 9.39 -8.33 -3.62
C ASP A 555 8.06 -8.35 -4.39
N GLU A 556 7.13 -7.50 -3.96
CA GLU A 556 5.79 -7.41 -4.53
C GLU A 556 5.81 -7.08 -6.05
N GLN A 557 6.80 -6.31 -6.53
CA GLN A 557 6.92 -5.97 -7.94
C GLN A 557 7.33 -7.18 -8.78
N VAL A 558 8.23 -8.01 -8.26
CA VAL A 558 8.67 -9.26 -8.93
C VAL A 558 7.51 -10.26 -8.95
N SER A 559 6.79 -10.45 -7.84
CA SER A 559 5.63 -11.33 -7.75
C SER A 559 4.50 -10.90 -8.70
N GLN A 560 4.23 -9.60 -8.79
CA GLN A 560 3.23 -9.05 -9.71
C GLN A 560 3.65 -9.23 -11.17
N LEU A 561 4.91 -8.96 -11.52
CA LEU A 561 5.46 -9.17 -12.87
C LEU A 561 5.33 -10.63 -13.30
N ALA A 562 5.71 -11.58 -12.43
CA ALA A 562 5.59 -13.01 -12.69
C ALA A 562 4.13 -13.41 -12.95
N THR A 563 3.21 -12.98 -12.09
CA THR A 563 1.78 -13.26 -12.25
C THR A 563 1.22 -12.68 -13.55
N ASP A 564 1.64 -11.47 -13.94
CA ASP A 564 1.20 -10.79 -15.16
C ASP A 564 1.66 -11.52 -16.43
N LEU A 565 2.87 -12.09 -16.43
CA LEU A 565 3.44 -12.77 -17.58
C LEU A 565 2.98 -14.24 -17.71
N LEU A 566 2.67 -14.86 -16.58
CA LEU A 566 2.28 -16.28 -16.54
C LEU A 566 0.80 -16.53 -16.85
N ILE A 567 -0.08 -15.54 -16.65
CA ILE A 567 -1.51 -15.66 -16.97
C ILE A 567 -1.85 -14.79 -18.18
N SER A 568 -2.37 -15.42 -19.22
CA SER A 568 -2.91 -14.74 -20.41
C SER A 568 -4.43 -14.74 -20.38
N PRO A 569 -5.13 -13.62 -20.69
CA PRO A 569 -6.57 -13.59 -20.88
C PRO A 569 -6.98 -14.30 -22.18
N TYR A 570 -6.05 -14.49 -23.10
CA TYR A 570 -6.30 -15.11 -24.41
C TYR A 570 -5.96 -16.59 -24.38
N LYS A 571 -6.84 -17.42 -24.90
CA LYS A 571 -6.60 -18.84 -25.18
C LYS A 571 -6.66 -19.06 -26.69
N LEU A 572 -5.72 -19.86 -27.21
CA LEU A 572 -5.88 -20.42 -28.55
C LEU A 572 -7.15 -21.26 -28.55
N ASP A 573 -8.08 -20.95 -29.44
CA ASP A 573 -9.26 -21.78 -29.69
C ASP A 573 -8.81 -23.13 -30.24
N GLN A 574 -9.69 -24.16 -30.18
CA GLN A 574 -9.38 -25.51 -30.63
C GLN A 574 -9.35 -25.58 -32.17
N TRP A 575 -8.44 -24.86 -32.81
CA TRP A 575 -8.26 -24.79 -34.26
C TRP A 575 -7.94 -26.17 -34.86
N GLU A 576 -7.36 -27.06 -34.09
CA GLU A 576 -7.11 -28.46 -34.46
C GLU A 576 -8.40 -29.19 -34.89
N LYS A 577 -9.55 -28.86 -34.30
CA LYS A 577 -10.87 -29.39 -34.69
C LYS A 577 -11.30 -28.94 -36.07
N HIS A 578 -10.72 -27.88 -36.60
CA HIS A 578 -10.97 -27.34 -37.94
C HIS A 578 -9.84 -27.68 -38.92
N GLY A 579 -8.92 -28.59 -38.55
CA GLY A 579 -7.81 -29.02 -39.41
C GLY A 579 -6.66 -27.99 -39.49
N ILE A 580 -6.65 -26.96 -38.63
CA ILE A 580 -5.59 -25.95 -38.59
C ILE A 580 -4.68 -26.27 -37.40
N PHE A 581 -3.47 -26.77 -37.70
CA PHE A 581 -2.43 -27.05 -36.69
C PHE A 581 -1.55 -25.82 -36.48
N VAL A 582 -1.67 -25.18 -35.33
CA VAL A 582 -0.81 -24.08 -34.93
C VAL A 582 0.37 -24.66 -34.14
N LYS A 583 1.61 -24.45 -34.60
CA LYS A 583 2.80 -24.84 -33.85
C LYS A 583 2.83 -24.08 -32.51
N LYS A 584 3.02 -24.78 -31.43
CA LYS A 584 3.15 -24.19 -30.11
C LYS A 584 4.54 -23.61 -29.92
N GLU A 585 4.68 -22.66 -29.00
CA GLU A 585 5.97 -22.04 -28.64
C GLU A 585 6.99 -23.11 -28.17
N GLU A 586 6.50 -24.16 -27.47
CA GLU A 586 7.27 -25.32 -27.03
C GLU A 586 7.94 -26.09 -28.19
N ASP A 587 7.23 -26.23 -29.32
CA ASP A 587 7.73 -26.95 -30.52
C ASP A 587 8.85 -26.20 -31.27
N MET A 588 9.02 -24.91 -30.96
CA MET A 588 9.96 -24.01 -31.64
C MET A 588 10.80 -23.21 -30.63
N LEU A 589 10.99 -23.74 -29.40
CA LEU A 589 11.54 -23.03 -28.27
C LEU A 589 12.91 -22.36 -28.57
N LYS A 590 13.86 -23.09 -29.18
CA LYS A 590 15.16 -22.53 -29.58
C LYS A 590 15.01 -21.29 -30.45
N MET A 591 14.16 -21.36 -31.47
CA MET A 591 13.94 -20.26 -32.39
C MET A 591 13.23 -19.09 -31.72
N ALA A 592 12.30 -19.34 -30.80
CA ALA A 592 11.63 -18.31 -30.01
C ALA A 592 12.62 -17.54 -29.14
N VAL A 593 13.49 -18.27 -28.40
CA VAL A 593 14.53 -17.69 -27.55
C VAL A 593 15.52 -16.86 -28.38
N GLN A 594 16.08 -17.41 -29.45
CA GLN A 594 17.02 -16.70 -30.32
C GLN A 594 16.39 -15.44 -30.92
N SER A 595 15.16 -15.54 -31.41
CA SER A 595 14.44 -14.38 -31.96
C SER A 595 14.17 -13.30 -30.92
N ALA A 596 13.83 -13.65 -29.69
CA ALA A 596 13.60 -12.69 -28.61
C ALA A 596 14.91 -11.96 -28.23
N ILE A 597 16.02 -12.69 -28.11
CA ILE A 597 17.34 -12.11 -27.84
C ILE A 597 17.73 -11.11 -28.97
N LEU A 598 17.63 -11.51 -30.23
CA LEU A 598 17.96 -10.67 -31.36
C LEU A 598 17.08 -9.41 -31.43
N ARG A 599 15.79 -9.51 -31.13
CA ARG A 599 14.89 -8.34 -31.06
C ARG A 599 15.30 -7.38 -29.97
N TYR A 600 15.69 -7.88 -28.81
CA TYR A 600 16.17 -7.02 -27.72
C TYR A 600 17.47 -6.30 -28.12
N LYS A 601 18.44 -7.02 -28.68
CA LYS A 601 19.69 -6.44 -29.19
C LYS A 601 19.42 -5.38 -30.28
N ASP A 602 18.47 -5.59 -31.19
CA ASP A 602 18.09 -4.58 -32.21
C ASP A 602 17.61 -3.27 -31.58
N GLN A 603 16.80 -3.35 -30.49
CA GLN A 603 16.33 -2.16 -29.77
C GLN A 603 17.48 -1.39 -29.10
N ILE A 604 18.41 -2.10 -28.47
CA ILE A 604 19.61 -1.49 -27.86
C ILE A 604 20.48 -0.79 -28.93
N ILE A 605 20.68 -1.45 -30.05
CA ILE A 605 21.44 -0.88 -31.18
C ILE A 605 20.73 0.36 -31.73
N ASP A 606 19.42 0.33 -31.93
CA ASP A 606 18.64 1.48 -32.43
C ASP A 606 18.73 2.69 -31.48
N ALA A 607 18.67 2.44 -30.17
CA ALA A 607 18.88 3.47 -29.18
C ALA A 607 20.26 4.11 -29.23
N ARG A 608 21.31 3.30 -29.32
CA ARG A 608 22.68 3.78 -29.44
C ARG A 608 22.91 4.59 -30.74
N ARG A 609 22.31 4.16 -31.82
CA ARG A 609 22.34 4.89 -33.09
C ARG A 609 21.66 6.27 -32.99
N LYS A 610 20.54 6.35 -32.33
CA LYS A 610 19.82 7.63 -32.07
C LYS A 610 20.65 8.55 -31.20
N GLU A 611 21.23 8.04 -30.13
CA GLU A 611 22.11 8.79 -29.23
C GLU A 611 23.33 9.40 -30.02
N ILE A 612 24.02 8.59 -30.83
CA ILE A 612 25.12 9.05 -31.65
C ILE A 612 24.64 10.09 -32.70
N GLN A 613 23.45 9.90 -33.23
CA GLN A 613 22.87 10.86 -34.19
C GLN A 613 22.56 12.20 -33.54
N ASP A 614 22.10 12.20 -32.29
CA ASP A 614 21.85 13.44 -31.57
C ASP A 614 23.14 14.11 -31.10
N GLN A 615 24.15 13.35 -30.71
CA GLN A 615 25.52 13.86 -30.48
C GLN A 615 26.11 14.53 -31.73
N LEU A 616 25.94 13.92 -32.91
CA LEU A 616 26.40 14.47 -34.20
C LEU A 616 25.76 15.83 -34.54
N LYS A 617 24.50 16.07 -34.11
CA LYS A 617 23.80 17.36 -34.31
C LYS A 617 24.39 18.48 -33.45
N LEU A 618 24.96 18.14 -32.31
CA LEU A 618 25.48 19.09 -31.32
C LEU A 618 26.98 19.32 -31.46
N GLU A 619 27.72 18.36 -32.05
CA GLU A 619 29.20 18.42 -32.20
C GLU A 619 29.61 19.38 -33.30
N GLN A 620 30.54 20.31 -32.99
CA GLN A 620 31.04 21.32 -33.91
C GLN A 620 32.47 20.97 -34.43
N ASP A 621 33.20 20.11 -33.74
CA ASP A 621 34.54 19.68 -34.11
C ASP A 621 34.49 18.61 -35.20
N VAL A 622 35.21 18.85 -36.32
CA VAL A 622 35.18 17.97 -37.49
C VAL A 622 35.81 16.61 -37.22
N ASP A 623 36.86 16.54 -36.40
CA ASP A 623 37.52 15.28 -36.05
C ASP A 623 36.62 14.42 -35.16
N ASN A 624 35.93 15.03 -34.18
CA ASN A 624 34.95 14.36 -33.35
C ASN A 624 33.74 13.90 -34.18
N GLN A 625 33.24 14.70 -35.12
CA GLN A 625 32.17 14.29 -36.04
C GLN A 625 32.57 13.05 -36.86
N LEU A 626 33.81 12.99 -37.32
CA LEU A 626 34.33 11.84 -38.07
C LEU A 626 34.36 10.56 -37.21
N ILE A 627 34.72 10.69 -35.92
CA ILE A 627 34.74 9.58 -34.98
C ILE A 627 33.30 9.07 -34.76
N LEU A 628 32.35 9.96 -34.49
CA LEU A 628 30.94 9.63 -34.30
C LEU A 628 30.33 8.98 -35.57
N LEU A 629 30.66 9.45 -36.76
CA LEU A 629 30.20 8.84 -38.01
C LEU A 629 30.75 7.41 -38.20
N LYS A 630 31.99 7.15 -37.82
CA LYS A 630 32.56 5.80 -37.86
C LYS A 630 31.87 4.87 -36.87
N GLN A 631 31.58 5.37 -35.66
CA GLN A 631 30.81 4.62 -34.66
C GLN A 631 29.40 4.32 -35.15
N LYS A 632 28.68 5.32 -35.69
CA LYS A 632 27.34 5.13 -36.25
C LYS A 632 27.34 4.05 -37.34
N LYS A 633 28.32 4.11 -38.27
CA LYS A 633 28.42 3.11 -39.34
C LYS A 633 28.59 1.69 -38.78
N ARG A 634 29.41 1.51 -37.73
CA ARG A 634 29.58 0.20 -37.09
C ARG A 634 28.25 -0.33 -36.51
N TRP A 635 27.46 0.51 -35.86
CA TRP A 635 26.15 0.12 -35.34
C TRP A 635 25.14 -0.14 -36.46
N ASP A 636 25.20 0.60 -37.58
CA ASP A 636 24.36 0.35 -38.76
C ASP A 636 24.68 -1.01 -39.38
N ASP A 637 25.97 -1.38 -39.49
CA ASP A 637 26.41 -2.67 -40.03
C ASP A 637 25.95 -3.84 -39.12
N LEU A 638 26.05 -3.70 -37.79
CA LEU A 638 25.57 -4.69 -36.82
C LEU A 638 24.05 -4.87 -36.92
N ARG A 639 23.31 -3.78 -37.02
CA ARG A 639 21.86 -3.84 -37.18
C ARG A 639 21.43 -4.57 -38.46
N VAL A 640 22.12 -4.34 -39.55
CA VAL A 640 21.87 -5.07 -40.81
C VAL A 640 22.08 -6.57 -40.65
N GLN A 641 23.11 -6.98 -39.91
CA GLN A 641 23.35 -8.40 -39.62
C GLN A 641 22.22 -9.02 -38.78
N ILE A 642 21.80 -8.34 -37.69
CA ILE A 642 20.71 -8.82 -36.84
C ILE A 642 19.41 -8.92 -37.61
N ASN A 643 19.04 -7.89 -38.38
CA ASN A 643 17.83 -7.91 -39.17
C ASN A 643 17.80 -9.01 -40.24
N LYS A 644 18.96 -9.33 -40.79
CA LYS A 644 19.12 -10.48 -41.73
C LYS A 644 18.86 -11.80 -41.01
N LEU A 645 19.33 -11.96 -39.76
CA LEU A 645 19.07 -13.16 -38.94
C LEU A 645 17.58 -13.24 -38.53
N LEU A 646 16.94 -12.11 -38.26
CA LEU A 646 15.51 -12.04 -37.98
C LEU A 646 14.59 -12.21 -39.20
N GLY A 647 15.16 -12.27 -40.42
CA GLY A 647 14.40 -12.36 -41.67
C GLY A 647 13.64 -11.05 -41.98
N ILE A 648 14.03 -9.91 -41.42
CA ILE A 648 13.39 -8.61 -41.64
C ILE A 648 14.04 -7.96 -42.87
N VAL A 649 13.20 -7.61 -43.85
CA VAL A 649 13.64 -6.87 -45.04
C VAL A 649 13.65 -5.37 -44.69
N ILE A 650 14.88 -4.78 -44.65
CA ILE A 650 15.00 -3.33 -44.51
C ILE A 650 14.82 -2.72 -45.89
N ALA A 651 13.72 -1.97 -46.10
CA ALA A 651 13.63 -1.07 -47.25
C ALA A 651 14.73 0.03 -47.10
N LYS A 652 15.59 0.19 -48.09
CA LYS A 652 16.63 1.22 -48.14
C LYS A 652 16.02 2.60 -48.29
#